data_dc55ed38b3c63ac47e8029e8029f9721
#
_entry.id   dc55ed38b3c63ac47e8029e8029f9721
#
_cell.length_a   1.000
_cell.length_b   1.000
_cell.length_c   1.000
_cell.angle_alpha   90.00
_cell.angle_beta   90.00
_cell.angle_gamma   90.00
#
_symmetry.space_group_name_H-M   'P 1'
#
loop_
_entity.id
_entity.type
_entity.pdbx_description
1 polymer ?
#
loop_
_entity_poly.entity_id
_entity_poly.type
_entity_poly.pdbx_seq_one_letter_code
_entity_poly.pdbx_strand_id
1 'polypeptide(L)'
;MQNSKAKMDEFKARFMDMLHKQTNRQMKIPAMGFSDYFIQTVTTDALPSTTAPSATGASAEEDDATISAQKSDQEVLESIETCYYDADHNPELYELKKVLSGGIDNQLIEETIAQLRVQQKVLTKQVLQNILEQRNACGSEFQNINETQKKLEESLWTCQKARSYLNYARTNLTTTSLEILASYRKREVLKEVLETLLAIKKLRTTDEELHKLLAEHNYSAAIALLLQCQSSVADFMQFNCVQSLHKKLQETMVLMEYQLDTVLNEMVLKFDIRKYAKLQEAYKLANKSLIAMDQLHINYISAVHSTVNAVVRGYSEPNAEEQPKLLYEQLCEQLNVDKLMPCLISLCKTFWTILASYYQVVIWHNNYKLYAQQEETDSESPDLYIQQKLKKGQSRIWNDILNKVCLFLQSAKLTSLKYDQFIQVLSIVQRLKKVGIEFCGEQSDKLIVVMQQRSEEFFTRYHICCVEEICLFLDNESWTPLDSFSHILQLPEFRSVRHTLRRHKSPTTALMPSTNNSPISNNNCDELVSVHSQDGGGSSIYGSYGYFLRFSEKSSPFDGGLDAAMLEEDILSGIVDEASCYFSEESDDEQKSLQSKEFADDVSNQLLVNNTALNVLRCIGRYLQMCKLLHCISPKIIFSMLELLDFYAYAVHEIFGKDALVATDNLYTPYLEQRLRAVESNVVNQIKVWPLNFSSLINNELANPDTLYGLPHRIVAIEAGRTMFQQFQVLQNYLNHLLPAGDRPILSNYLEHGEFMADLAKPVYTCVTSRVIDLPAILAQMSKVKWDVNHVTHQHSNYSDVLNRNIQNFAMCLEEITKEVPIPSKHVWNSMAHVATHLLVEGFSNVKKCSAGGRALMQLDFANFMSFLELISHQKYPQHRAYVDVFIKAYYFSPDQFEQWIEQQRQADEYSAKQLTNLIQCICVSDKRTRQKLLQLVEGTTANLSTPSTTPQKNTYNSGSNLRNVI
;
A
#
# COMPACT_ATOMS: atom_id res chain seq x y z
N MET A 1 -43.19 -35.30 -50.59
CA MET A 1 -42.47 -36.10 -49.52
C MET A 1 -40.99 -36.35 -49.84
N GLN A 2 -40.54 -36.41 -51.08
CA GLN A 2 -39.12 -36.61 -51.39
C GLN A 2 -38.24 -35.40 -51.09
N ASN A 3 -38.74 -34.16 -51.26
CA ASN A 3 -37.96 -32.93 -50.92
C ASN A 3 -37.80 -32.65 -49.41
N SER A 4 -38.68 -33.21 -48.60
CA SER A 4 -38.55 -33.07 -47.10
C SER A 4 -37.55 -34.04 -46.53
N LYS A 5 -37.39 -35.19 -47.12
CA LYS A 5 -36.47 -36.24 -46.73
C LYS A 5 -35.02 -35.83 -47.06
N ALA A 6 -34.79 -35.26 -48.22
CA ALA A 6 -33.49 -34.72 -48.64
C ALA A 6 -33.01 -33.57 -47.76
N LYS A 7 -33.91 -32.64 -47.37
CA LYS A 7 -33.57 -31.55 -46.41
C LYS A 7 -33.32 -32.07 -45.03
N MET A 8 -33.99 -33.12 -44.59
CA MET A 8 -33.79 -33.74 -43.28
C MET A 8 -32.45 -34.50 -43.23
N ASP A 9 -32.10 -35.18 -44.30
CA ASP A 9 -30.82 -35.89 -44.38
C ASP A 9 -29.64 -34.92 -44.52
N GLU A 10 -29.82 -33.82 -45.22
CA GLU A 10 -28.85 -32.73 -45.29
C GLU A 10 -28.68 -32.03 -43.94
N PHE A 11 -29.77 -31.83 -43.19
CA PHE A 11 -29.73 -31.27 -41.81
C PHE A 11 -29.05 -32.25 -40.86
N LYS A 12 -29.34 -33.56 -40.93
CA LYS A 12 -28.65 -34.58 -40.13
C LYS A 12 -27.17 -34.65 -40.47
N ALA A 13 -26.81 -34.60 -41.75
CA ALA A 13 -25.41 -34.58 -42.18
C ALA A 13 -24.67 -33.33 -41.62
N ARG A 14 -25.27 -32.14 -41.71
CA ARG A 14 -24.72 -30.90 -41.17
C ARG A 14 -24.65 -30.94 -39.64
N PHE A 15 -25.65 -31.52 -38.98
CA PHE A 15 -25.69 -31.65 -37.52
C PHE A 15 -24.66 -32.65 -37.02
N MET A 16 -24.49 -33.80 -37.71
CA MET A 16 -23.45 -34.78 -37.39
C MET A 16 -22.06 -34.22 -37.71
N ASP A 17 -21.89 -33.42 -38.74
CA ASP A 17 -20.62 -32.75 -39.04
C ASP A 17 -20.33 -31.63 -38.02
N MET A 18 -21.34 -30.96 -37.52
CA MET A 18 -21.21 -29.97 -36.43
C MET A 18 -20.88 -30.64 -35.09
N LEU A 19 -21.51 -31.78 -34.78
CA LEU A 19 -21.17 -32.60 -33.60
C LEU A 19 -19.76 -33.19 -33.70
N HIS A 20 -19.35 -33.69 -34.86
CA HIS A 20 -17.99 -34.16 -35.12
C HIS A 20 -16.97 -33.01 -35.05
N LYS A 21 -17.32 -31.81 -35.51
CA LYS A 21 -16.49 -30.63 -35.38
C LYS A 21 -16.41 -30.13 -33.93
N GLN A 22 -17.49 -30.28 -33.17
CA GLN A 22 -17.52 -29.92 -31.75
C GLN A 22 -16.73 -30.92 -30.89
N THR A 23 -16.87 -32.24 -31.15
CA THR A 23 -16.06 -33.28 -30.49
C THR A 23 -14.59 -33.20 -30.90
N ASN A 24 -14.28 -32.94 -32.18
CA ASN A 24 -12.91 -32.73 -32.63
C ASN A 24 -12.32 -31.35 -32.16
N ARG A 25 -13.15 -30.35 -31.88
CA ARG A 25 -12.70 -29.09 -31.26
C ARG A 25 -12.45 -29.25 -29.76
N GLN A 26 -13.17 -30.13 -29.09
CA GLN A 26 -12.87 -30.48 -27.68
C GLN A 26 -11.67 -31.41 -27.53
N MET A 27 -11.31 -32.19 -28.53
CA MET A 27 -10.12 -33.08 -28.50
C MET A 27 -8.85 -32.45 -29.10
N LYS A 28 -8.90 -31.21 -29.57
CA LYS A 28 -7.69 -30.44 -29.91
C LYS A 28 -7.56 -29.23 -29.00
N ILE A 29 -7.54 -29.44 -27.70
CA ILE A 29 -6.69 -28.65 -26.83
C ILE A 29 -5.29 -29.21 -27.09
N PRO A 30 -4.37 -28.47 -27.70
CA PRO A 30 -2.98 -28.88 -27.64
C PRO A 30 -2.72 -28.97 -26.12
N ALA A 31 -2.25 -30.10 -25.69
CA ALA A 31 -1.61 -30.25 -24.42
C ALA A 31 -0.32 -29.42 -24.46
N MET A 32 -0.46 -28.10 -24.49
CA MET A 32 0.60 -27.23 -24.07
C MET A 32 0.65 -27.40 -22.57
N GLY A 33 1.44 -28.36 -22.16
CA GLY A 33 1.74 -28.60 -20.79
C GLY A 33 2.22 -27.28 -20.21
N PHE A 34 1.58 -26.86 -19.12
CA PHE A 34 2.04 -25.79 -18.25
C PHE A 34 3.53 -25.96 -17.85
N SER A 35 4.07 -27.15 -18.04
CA SER A 35 5.44 -27.54 -17.98
C SER A 35 6.36 -26.80 -18.96
N ASP A 36 5.94 -26.61 -20.23
CA ASP A 36 6.83 -26.04 -21.25
C ASP A 36 6.92 -24.52 -21.13
N TYR A 37 5.87 -23.88 -20.61
CA TYR A 37 5.92 -22.42 -20.38
C TYR A 37 6.79 -22.04 -19.16
N PHE A 38 6.85 -22.93 -18.14
CA PHE A 38 7.71 -22.74 -16.98
C PHE A 38 9.17 -23.13 -17.24
N ILE A 39 9.39 -24.07 -18.18
CA ILE A 39 10.73 -24.51 -18.56
C ILE A 39 11.39 -23.49 -19.49
N GLN A 40 10.62 -22.83 -20.39
CA GLN A 40 11.21 -21.85 -21.32
C GLN A 40 11.57 -20.52 -20.66
N THR A 41 10.90 -20.13 -19.56
CA THR A 41 11.26 -18.89 -18.83
C THR A 41 12.40 -19.05 -17.84
N VAL A 42 12.77 -20.28 -17.50
CA VAL A 42 13.89 -20.56 -16.56
C VAL A 42 15.14 -21.08 -17.29
N THR A 43 15.03 -21.48 -18.56
CA THR A 43 16.15 -22.02 -19.33
C THR A 43 16.93 -20.97 -20.16
N THR A 44 16.58 -19.69 -20.11
CA THR A 44 17.36 -18.65 -20.81
C THR A 44 18.54 -18.06 -20.02
N ASP A 45 18.69 -18.49 -18.76
CA ASP A 45 19.92 -18.19 -18.01
C ASP A 45 20.68 -19.45 -17.62
N ALA A 46 20.92 -20.31 -18.61
CA ALA A 46 21.89 -21.38 -18.45
C ALA A 46 23.29 -20.78 -18.54
N LEU A 47 23.93 -20.69 -17.43
CA LEU A 47 25.38 -20.57 -17.33
C LEU A 47 26.04 -21.60 -18.25
N PRO A 48 26.99 -21.21 -19.07
CA PRO A 48 27.71 -22.15 -19.89
C PRO A 48 28.57 -23.05 -19.00
N SER A 49 28.37 -24.33 -19.15
CA SER A 49 29.24 -25.36 -18.60
C SER A 49 30.65 -25.17 -19.16
N THR A 50 31.55 -25.02 -18.24
CA THR A 50 33.00 -25.02 -18.49
C THR A 50 33.41 -26.36 -19.08
N THR A 51 33.78 -26.34 -20.33
CA THR A 51 34.82 -27.20 -20.87
C THR A 51 36.02 -26.34 -21.22
N ALA A 52 37.08 -26.60 -20.54
CA ALA A 52 38.37 -26.02 -20.88
C ALA A 52 38.79 -26.39 -22.30
N PRO A 53 39.46 -25.47 -22.99
CA PRO A 53 40.83 -25.77 -23.39
C PRO A 53 41.79 -24.61 -23.15
N SER A 54 42.97 -25.04 -22.98
CA SER A 54 44.24 -24.38 -22.81
C SER A 54 44.55 -23.18 -23.70
N ALA A 55 45.21 -22.22 -23.05
CA ALA A 55 46.32 -21.37 -23.52
C ALA A 55 46.10 -20.33 -24.63
N THR A 56 46.22 -19.12 -24.30
CA THR A 56 47.28 -18.20 -24.57
C THR A 56 46.87 -16.73 -24.40
N GLY A 57 47.65 -16.04 -23.63
CA GLY A 57 48.14 -14.70 -24.02
C GLY A 57 47.44 -13.47 -23.50
N ALA A 58 48.10 -12.89 -22.54
CA ALA A 58 48.37 -11.45 -22.42
C ALA A 58 47.43 -10.57 -21.59
N SER A 59 47.96 -10.27 -20.47
CA SER A 59 48.25 -8.96 -19.88
C SER A 59 47.17 -8.18 -19.19
N ALA A 60 47.49 -8.03 -17.92
CA ALA A 60 47.43 -6.81 -17.10
C ALA A 60 46.02 -6.38 -16.70
N GLU A 61 45.72 -6.11 -15.52
CA GLU A 61 46.39 -5.56 -14.34
C GLU A 61 45.56 -5.93 -13.12
N GLU A 62 46.21 -6.36 -12.14
CA GLU A 62 46.21 -6.04 -10.74
C GLU A 62 44.99 -5.27 -10.23
N ASP A 63 44.26 -5.92 -9.34
CA ASP A 63 44.00 -5.32 -8.04
C ASP A 63 43.79 -6.37 -6.97
N ASP A 64 44.51 -6.22 -5.98
CA ASP A 64 44.77 -6.89 -4.75
C ASP A 64 43.45 -7.35 -4.04
N ALA A 65 43.14 -8.62 -4.16
CA ALA A 65 42.06 -9.23 -3.38
C ALA A 65 42.64 -9.90 -2.16
N THR A 66 42.54 -9.23 -1.06
CA THR A 66 42.67 -9.83 0.27
C THR A 66 41.88 -11.13 0.31
N ILE A 67 42.54 -12.20 0.60
CA ILE A 67 41.99 -13.53 0.90
C ILE A 67 41.12 -13.39 2.15
N SER A 68 39.86 -13.07 1.99
CA SER A 68 38.88 -13.34 2.99
C SER A 68 38.36 -14.74 2.76
N ALA A 69 38.56 -15.63 3.71
CA ALA A 69 38.03 -16.96 3.73
C ALA A 69 36.54 -16.88 3.39
N GLN A 70 36.12 -17.48 2.27
CA GLN A 70 34.71 -17.59 1.91
C GLN A 70 34.06 -18.41 2.99
N LYS A 71 33.35 -17.75 3.88
CA LYS A 71 32.47 -18.40 4.85
C LYS A 71 31.48 -19.26 4.07
N SER A 72 31.22 -20.48 4.54
CA SER A 72 30.21 -21.34 3.93
C SER A 72 28.87 -20.61 3.96
N ASP A 73 28.02 -20.88 2.98
CA ASP A 73 26.67 -20.28 2.93
C ASP A 73 25.92 -20.45 4.28
N GLN A 74 26.19 -21.55 5.00
CA GLN A 74 25.65 -21.87 6.30
C GLN A 74 26.17 -20.95 7.42
N GLU A 75 27.46 -20.66 7.43
CA GLU A 75 28.09 -19.75 8.38
C GLU A 75 27.64 -18.30 8.15
N VAL A 76 27.36 -17.95 6.90
CA VAL A 76 26.79 -16.64 6.56
C VAL A 76 25.37 -16.50 7.09
N LEU A 77 24.55 -17.56 6.99
CA LEU A 77 23.19 -17.59 7.53
C LEU A 77 23.18 -17.53 9.07
N GLU A 78 24.09 -18.25 9.72
CA GLU A 78 24.22 -18.22 11.18
C GLU A 78 24.79 -16.89 11.70
N SER A 79 25.46 -16.13 10.82
CA SER A 79 25.94 -14.77 11.14
C SER A 79 24.85 -13.70 11.12
N ILE A 80 23.64 -14.03 10.66
CA ILE A 80 22.52 -13.10 10.64
C ILE A 80 21.95 -12.99 12.05
N GLU A 81 21.92 -11.80 12.56
CA GLU A 81 21.42 -11.55 13.91
C GLU A 81 19.92 -11.89 14.01
N THR A 82 19.52 -12.50 15.11
CA THR A 82 18.16 -13.01 15.30
C THR A 82 17.09 -11.93 15.23
N CYS A 83 17.46 -10.68 15.44
CA CYS A 83 16.54 -9.55 15.35
C CYS A 83 15.99 -9.31 13.93
N TYR A 84 16.68 -9.77 12.87
CA TYR A 84 16.19 -9.64 11.49
C TYR A 84 15.07 -10.61 11.13
N TYR A 85 14.81 -11.62 11.97
CA TYR A 85 13.72 -12.56 11.77
C TYR A 85 12.41 -12.10 12.42
N ASP A 86 12.44 -11.00 13.15
CA ASP A 86 11.27 -10.44 13.81
C ASP A 86 10.54 -9.49 12.85
N ALA A 87 9.26 -9.75 12.61
CA ALA A 87 8.46 -8.98 11.64
C ALA A 87 8.27 -7.51 12.03
N ASP A 88 8.38 -7.22 13.34
CA ASP A 88 8.20 -5.86 13.89
C ASP A 88 9.52 -5.09 14.04
N HIS A 89 10.63 -5.71 13.66
CA HIS A 89 11.94 -5.11 13.78
C HIS A 89 12.23 -4.16 12.63
N ASN A 90 12.70 -2.97 12.95
CA ASN A 90 13.16 -2.02 11.92
C ASN A 90 14.67 -2.19 11.67
N PRO A 91 15.07 -2.90 10.61
CA PRO A 91 16.48 -3.20 10.34
C PRO A 91 17.31 -1.95 10.06
N GLU A 92 16.72 -0.94 9.43
CA GLU A 92 17.41 0.29 9.06
C GLU A 92 17.86 1.07 10.31
N LEU A 93 16.95 1.17 11.27
CA LEU A 93 17.20 1.88 12.52
C LEU A 93 18.19 1.14 13.43
N TYR A 94 18.19 -0.18 13.33
CA TYR A 94 19.11 -1.04 14.09
C TYR A 94 20.54 -0.90 13.57
N GLU A 95 20.76 -1.06 12.26
CA GLU A 95 22.08 -0.92 11.66
C GLU A 95 22.65 0.49 11.80
N LEU A 96 21.78 1.49 11.67
CA LEU A 96 22.20 2.88 11.87
C LEU A 96 22.65 3.16 13.29
N LYS A 97 21.97 2.61 14.31
CA LYS A 97 22.42 2.70 15.73
C LYS A 97 23.74 1.98 15.95
N LYS A 98 23.93 0.83 15.32
CA LYS A 98 25.14 0.01 15.44
C LYS A 98 26.35 0.75 14.86
N VAL A 99 26.20 1.36 13.70
CA VAL A 99 27.23 2.14 13.04
C VAL A 99 27.54 3.44 13.79
N LEU A 100 26.52 4.11 14.33
CA LEU A 100 26.70 5.35 15.08
C LEU A 100 27.31 5.16 16.47
N SER A 101 27.12 3.99 17.08
CA SER A 101 27.73 3.68 18.39
C SER A 101 29.24 3.52 18.36
N GLY A 102 29.81 3.23 17.19
CA GLY A 102 31.24 3.00 16.97
C GLY A 102 32.05 4.24 16.53
N GLY A 103 31.38 5.38 16.29
CA GLY A 103 31.99 6.52 15.61
C GLY A 103 31.96 6.37 14.08
N ILE A 104 31.83 7.50 13.38
CA ILE A 104 31.67 7.47 11.92
C ILE A 104 33.01 7.19 11.27
N ASP A 105 33.26 5.94 10.96
CA ASP A 105 34.38 5.50 10.14
C ASP A 105 33.82 4.99 8.80
N ASN A 106 34.22 5.64 7.72
CA ASN A 106 33.79 5.26 6.36
C ASN A 106 34.18 3.83 6.01
N GLN A 107 35.27 3.34 6.56
CA GLN A 107 35.75 1.99 6.31
C GLN A 107 34.87 0.95 7.01
N LEU A 108 34.42 1.22 8.22
CA LEU A 108 33.49 0.37 8.95
C LEU A 108 32.13 0.32 8.26
N ILE A 109 31.70 1.43 7.69
CA ILE A 109 30.44 1.51 6.94
C ILE A 109 30.53 0.67 5.66
N GLU A 110 31.62 0.75 4.92
CA GLU A 110 31.81 -0.06 3.71
C GLU A 110 31.90 -1.56 4.02
N GLU A 111 32.54 -1.93 5.12
CA GLU A 111 32.61 -3.32 5.57
C GLU A 111 31.23 -3.85 5.98
N THR A 112 30.44 -3.08 6.73
CA THR A 112 29.08 -3.47 7.09
C THR A 112 28.16 -3.59 5.87
N ILE A 113 28.26 -2.68 4.93
CA ILE A 113 27.52 -2.76 3.65
C ILE A 113 27.95 -4.00 2.85
N ALA A 114 29.24 -4.31 2.82
CA ALA A 114 29.75 -5.50 2.14
C ALA A 114 29.22 -6.78 2.79
N GLN A 115 29.19 -6.84 4.12
CA GLN A 115 28.67 -7.99 4.87
C GLN A 115 27.18 -8.18 4.62
N LEU A 116 26.38 -7.13 4.69
CA LEU A 116 24.95 -7.19 4.43
C LEU A 116 24.63 -7.63 2.98
N ARG A 117 25.44 -7.22 2.02
CA ARG A 117 25.31 -7.67 0.61
C ARG A 117 25.62 -9.16 0.44
N VAL A 118 26.58 -9.69 1.19
CA VAL A 118 26.88 -11.14 1.17
C VAL A 118 25.70 -11.91 1.78
N GLN A 119 25.20 -11.49 2.91
CA GLN A 119 24.03 -12.10 3.55
C GLN A 119 22.80 -12.06 2.65
N GLN A 120 22.53 -10.94 1.98
CA GLN A 120 21.43 -10.81 1.03
C GLN A 120 21.55 -11.80 -0.14
N LYS A 121 22.78 -11.99 -0.69
CA LYS A 121 22.98 -12.94 -1.79
C LYS A 121 22.71 -14.37 -1.35
N VAL A 122 23.17 -14.76 -0.15
CA VAL A 122 22.94 -16.11 0.38
C VAL A 122 21.46 -16.36 0.66
N LEU A 123 20.77 -15.40 1.27
CA LEU A 123 19.32 -15.47 1.48
C LEU A 123 18.53 -15.60 0.16
N THR A 124 18.91 -14.78 -0.84
CA THR A 124 18.26 -14.84 -2.15
C THR A 124 18.46 -16.21 -2.81
N LYS A 125 19.65 -16.79 -2.67
CA LYS A 125 19.97 -18.14 -3.17
C LYS A 125 19.12 -19.20 -2.47
N GLN A 126 18.95 -19.10 -1.15
CA GLN A 126 18.16 -20.05 -0.37
C GLN A 126 16.66 -19.96 -0.68
N VAL A 127 16.13 -18.74 -0.82
CA VAL A 127 14.75 -18.52 -1.24
C VAL A 127 14.50 -19.11 -2.62
N LEU A 128 15.43 -18.90 -3.56
CA LEU A 128 15.34 -19.47 -4.90
C LEU A 128 15.36 -21.00 -4.85
N GLN A 129 16.19 -21.59 -3.99
CA GLN A 129 16.27 -23.03 -3.81
C GLN A 129 14.96 -23.62 -3.25
N ASN A 130 14.38 -22.97 -2.24
CA ASN A 130 13.08 -23.36 -1.70
C ASN A 130 11.95 -23.28 -2.74
N ILE A 131 11.98 -22.26 -3.60
CA ILE A 131 11.04 -22.14 -4.72
C ILE A 131 11.23 -23.28 -5.73
N LEU A 132 12.50 -23.65 -6.02
CA LEU A 132 12.82 -24.75 -6.92
C LEU A 132 12.41 -26.11 -6.33
N GLU A 133 12.52 -26.30 -5.02
CA GLU A 133 12.08 -27.52 -4.34
C GLU A 133 10.56 -27.68 -4.38
N GLN A 134 9.83 -26.57 -4.14
CA GLN A 134 8.37 -26.60 -4.24
C GLN A 134 7.85 -26.80 -5.67
N ARG A 135 8.67 -26.43 -6.67
CA ARG A 135 8.32 -26.65 -8.09
C ARG A 135 8.07 -28.12 -8.40
N ASN A 136 8.87 -29.00 -7.79
CA ASN A 136 8.73 -30.44 -8.04
C ASN A 136 7.45 -31.00 -7.43
N ALA A 137 7.00 -30.47 -6.29
CA ALA A 137 5.73 -30.84 -5.67
C ALA A 137 4.54 -30.40 -6.55
N CYS A 138 4.54 -29.17 -7.06
CA CYS A 138 3.54 -28.73 -8.03
C CYS A 138 3.55 -29.56 -9.33
N GLY A 139 4.74 -29.94 -9.80
CA GLY A 139 4.87 -30.77 -11.00
C GLY A 139 4.26 -32.16 -10.82
N SER A 140 4.41 -32.76 -9.64
CA SER A 140 3.82 -34.09 -9.33
C SER A 140 2.29 -34.03 -9.23
N GLU A 141 1.74 -32.95 -8.67
CA GLU A 141 0.29 -32.77 -8.62
C GLU A 141 -0.33 -32.57 -10.02
N PHE A 142 0.37 -31.89 -10.91
CA PHE A 142 -0.05 -31.75 -12.31
C PHE A 142 -0.02 -33.10 -13.05
N GLN A 143 0.97 -33.96 -12.75
CA GLN A 143 1.00 -35.31 -13.32
C GLN A 143 -0.17 -36.13 -12.81
N ASN A 144 -0.52 -36.04 -11.53
CA ASN A 144 -1.65 -36.74 -10.94
C ASN A 144 -2.99 -36.33 -11.60
N ILE A 145 -3.15 -35.03 -11.89
CA ILE A 145 -4.33 -34.52 -12.61
C ILE A 145 -4.40 -35.09 -14.02
N ASN A 146 -3.28 -35.12 -14.75
CA ASN A 146 -3.22 -35.69 -16.09
C ASN A 146 -3.49 -37.21 -16.12
N GLU A 147 -2.98 -37.91 -15.10
CA GLU A 147 -3.28 -39.33 -14.96
C GLU A 147 -4.74 -39.59 -14.64
N THR A 148 -5.34 -38.77 -13.83
CA THR A 148 -6.76 -38.85 -13.49
C THR A 148 -7.63 -38.54 -14.70
N GLN A 149 -7.24 -37.58 -15.53
CA GLN A 149 -7.91 -37.29 -16.79
C GLN A 149 -7.84 -38.48 -17.73
N LYS A 150 -6.66 -39.10 -17.91
CA LYS A 150 -6.51 -40.31 -18.74
C LYS A 150 -7.38 -41.45 -18.26
N LYS A 151 -7.42 -41.70 -16.96
CA LYS A 151 -8.27 -42.74 -16.37
C LYS A 151 -9.76 -42.48 -16.61
N LEU A 152 -10.17 -41.21 -16.61
CA LEU A 152 -11.52 -40.80 -16.94
C LEU A 152 -11.85 -41.06 -18.41
N GLU A 153 -10.95 -40.77 -19.33
CA GLU A 153 -11.09 -41.02 -20.76
C GLU A 153 -11.18 -42.50 -21.05
N GLU A 154 -10.32 -43.33 -20.41
CA GLU A 154 -10.36 -44.78 -20.53
C GLU A 154 -11.67 -45.39 -19.99
N SER A 155 -12.16 -44.83 -18.84
CA SER A 155 -13.45 -45.20 -18.28
C SER A 155 -14.61 -44.87 -19.20
N LEU A 156 -14.57 -43.71 -19.82
CA LEU A 156 -15.57 -43.22 -20.77
C LEU A 156 -15.59 -44.11 -22.01
N TRP A 157 -14.40 -44.46 -22.55
CA TRP A 157 -14.27 -45.39 -23.67
C TRP A 157 -14.80 -46.77 -23.33
N THR A 158 -14.50 -47.25 -22.14
CA THR A 158 -14.97 -48.57 -21.66
C THR A 158 -16.50 -48.62 -21.55
N CYS A 159 -17.09 -47.54 -21.02
CA CYS A 159 -18.55 -47.40 -20.93
C CYS A 159 -19.21 -47.33 -22.32
N GLN A 160 -18.59 -46.63 -23.25
CA GLN A 160 -19.09 -46.57 -24.64
C GLN A 160 -19.05 -47.95 -25.30
N LYS A 161 -17.96 -48.68 -25.09
CA LYS A 161 -17.79 -50.02 -25.64
C LYS A 161 -18.77 -51.05 -25.03
N ALA A 162 -18.95 -50.96 -23.72
CA ALA A 162 -19.95 -51.81 -23.02
C ALA A 162 -21.36 -51.54 -23.52
N ARG A 163 -21.70 -50.28 -23.76
CA ARG A 163 -22.99 -49.84 -24.31
C ARG A 163 -23.22 -50.33 -25.74
N SER A 164 -22.17 -50.35 -26.56
CA SER A 164 -22.24 -50.91 -27.91
C SER A 164 -22.47 -52.43 -27.92
N TYR A 165 -21.78 -53.17 -27.06
CA TYR A 165 -21.99 -54.61 -26.89
C TYR A 165 -23.37 -54.98 -26.36
N LEU A 166 -23.88 -54.20 -25.38
CA LEU A 166 -25.25 -54.41 -24.90
C LEU A 166 -26.32 -54.09 -25.98
N ASN A 167 -26.07 -53.08 -26.81
CA ASN A 167 -26.96 -52.83 -27.93
C ASN A 167 -26.89 -53.90 -28.99
N TYR A 168 -25.72 -54.46 -29.28
CA TYR A 168 -25.55 -55.56 -30.23
C TYR A 168 -26.20 -56.86 -29.70
N ALA A 169 -26.01 -57.18 -28.41
CA ALA A 169 -26.67 -58.31 -27.78
C ALA A 169 -28.20 -58.17 -27.79
N ARG A 170 -28.71 -56.98 -27.51
CA ARG A 170 -30.14 -56.65 -27.50
C ARG A 170 -30.76 -56.83 -28.87
N THR A 171 -30.11 -56.42 -29.95
CA THR A 171 -30.63 -56.58 -31.30
C THR A 171 -30.67 -58.02 -31.77
N ASN A 172 -29.66 -58.87 -31.40
CA ASN A 172 -29.64 -60.27 -31.83
C ASN A 172 -30.60 -61.18 -31.06
N LEU A 173 -30.87 -60.89 -29.78
CA LEU A 173 -31.84 -61.65 -29.01
C LEU A 173 -33.31 -61.39 -29.42
N THR A 174 -33.55 -60.24 -30.00
CA THR A 174 -34.94 -59.90 -30.36
C THR A 174 -35.41 -60.43 -31.69
N THR A 175 -34.48 -60.88 -32.59
CA THR A 175 -34.85 -61.25 -33.96
C THR A 175 -35.25 -62.68 -34.16
N THR A 176 -34.82 -63.70 -33.35
CA THR A 176 -35.00 -65.08 -33.60
C THR A 176 -36.20 -65.75 -32.92
N SER A 177 -36.82 -65.09 -31.93
CA SER A 177 -37.93 -65.78 -31.20
C SER A 177 -39.35 -65.37 -31.63
N LEU A 178 -39.48 -64.45 -32.58
CA LEU A 178 -40.75 -63.85 -32.88
C LEU A 178 -41.56 -64.42 -34.04
N GLU A 179 -40.92 -65.26 -34.92
CA GLU A 179 -41.61 -65.80 -36.10
C GLU A 179 -42.62 -66.97 -35.82
N ILE A 180 -42.35 -67.68 -34.75
CA ILE A 180 -43.20 -68.85 -34.40
C ILE A 180 -44.47 -68.42 -33.62
N LEU A 181 -44.43 -67.34 -32.91
CA LEU A 181 -45.60 -66.83 -32.12
C LEU A 181 -46.58 -66.10 -32.98
N ALA A 182 -46.18 -65.68 -34.17
CA ALA A 182 -47.01 -64.79 -35.02
C ALA A 182 -48.22 -65.52 -35.61
N SER A 183 -48.08 -66.75 -35.86
CA SER A 183 -49.19 -67.55 -36.55
C SER A 183 -50.32 -67.94 -35.49
N TYR A 184 -49.98 -68.15 -34.24
CA TYR A 184 -50.97 -68.48 -33.25
C TYR A 184 -51.65 -67.21 -32.68
N ARG A 185 -51.01 -66.08 -32.68
CA ARG A 185 -51.60 -64.82 -32.20
C ARG A 185 -52.49 -64.12 -33.26
N LYS A 186 -52.41 -64.55 -34.54
CA LYS A 186 -53.19 -63.86 -35.56
C LYS A 186 -54.71 -63.91 -35.34
N ARG A 187 -55.16 -64.88 -34.63
CA ARG A 187 -56.61 -65.06 -34.41
C ARG A 187 -57.10 -64.34 -33.13
N GLU A 188 -56.32 -64.25 -32.07
CA GLU A 188 -56.66 -63.43 -30.91
C GLU A 188 -56.32 -61.98 -31.13
N VAL A 189 -55.23 -61.72 -31.87
CA VAL A 189 -54.83 -60.35 -32.23
C VAL A 189 -55.91 -59.62 -33.05
N LEU A 190 -56.80 -60.29 -33.84
CA LEU A 190 -57.87 -59.60 -34.56
C LEU A 190 -59.03 -59.12 -33.66
N LYS A 191 -59.22 -59.71 -32.46
CA LYS A 191 -60.14 -59.18 -31.43
C LYS A 191 -59.44 -58.05 -30.66
N GLU A 192 -58.22 -58.22 -30.28
CA GLU A 192 -57.41 -57.22 -29.66
C GLU A 192 -57.03 -56.07 -30.64
N VAL A 193 -56.94 -56.36 -31.96
CA VAL A 193 -56.63 -55.36 -32.97
C VAL A 193 -57.67 -54.22 -33.02
N LEU A 194 -58.93 -54.50 -32.77
CA LEU A 194 -59.93 -53.44 -32.79
C LEU A 194 -59.80 -52.54 -31.51
N GLU A 195 -59.58 -53.15 -30.38
CA GLU A 195 -59.33 -52.43 -29.13
C GLU A 195 -57.98 -51.71 -29.20
N THR A 196 -56.95 -52.39 -29.75
CA THR A 196 -55.63 -51.80 -29.97
C THR A 196 -55.64 -50.72 -31.03
N LEU A 197 -56.44 -50.80 -32.13
CA LEU A 197 -56.64 -49.77 -33.14
C LEU A 197 -57.30 -48.51 -32.51
N LEU A 198 -58.27 -48.72 -31.62
CA LEU A 198 -58.89 -47.60 -30.90
C LEU A 198 -57.89 -46.93 -29.94
N ALA A 199 -57.04 -47.75 -29.28
CA ALA A 199 -55.96 -47.24 -28.44
C ALA A 199 -54.87 -46.52 -29.27
N ILE A 200 -54.50 -47.06 -30.41
CA ILE A 200 -53.54 -46.43 -31.35
C ILE A 200 -54.12 -45.12 -31.92
N LYS A 201 -55.44 -45.10 -32.22
CA LYS A 201 -56.08 -43.84 -32.62
C LYS A 201 -56.03 -42.78 -31.54
N LYS A 202 -56.22 -43.18 -30.29
CA LYS A 202 -56.10 -42.31 -29.14
C LYS A 202 -54.65 -41.84 -28.96
N LEU A 203 -53.67 -42.71 -29.10
CA LEU A 203 -52.24 -42.37 -29.09
C LEU A 203 -51.83 -41.37 -30.20
N ARG A 204 -52.49 -41.42 -31.35
CA ARG A 204 -52.24 -40.46 -32.44
C ARG A 204 -52.84 -39.09 -32.14
N THR A 205 -54.00 -39.03 -31.50
CA THR A 205 -54.57 -37.76 -31.07
C THR A 205 -53.76 -37.12 -29.96
N THR A 206 -53.19 -37.96 -29.07
CA THR A 206 -52.26 -37.43 -28.01
C THR A 206 -50.96 -36.90 -28.59
N ASP A 207 -50.47 -37.42 -29.75
CA ASP A 207 -49.28 -36.85 -30.43
C ASP A 207 -49.58 -35.40 -30.95
N GLU A 208 -50.80 -35.14 -31.44
CA GLU A 208 -51.23 -33.83 -31.87
C GLU A 208 -51.41 -32.86 -30.68
N GLU A 209 -51.90 -33.36 -29.54
CA GLU A 209 -51.97 -32.59 -28.28
C GLU A 209 -50.61 -32.28 -27.72
N LEU A 210 -49.66 -33.22 -27.79
CA LEU A 210 -48.28 -33.03 -27.38
C LEU A 210 -47.61 -31.88 -28.14
N HIS A 211 -47.82 -31.86 -29.49
CA HIS A 211 -47.28 -30.78 -30.33
C HIS A 211 -47.88 -29.39 -29.96
N LYS A 212 -49.14 -29.33 -29.56
CA LYS A 212 -49.76 -28.09 -29.11
C LYS A 212 -49.19 -27.62 -27.77
N LEU A 213 -49.03 -28.55 -26.81
CA LEU A 213 -48.43 -28.24 -25.52
C LEU A 213 -46.99 -27.76 -25.62
N LEU A 214 -46.25 -28.33 -26.58
CA LEU A 214 -44.87 -27.88 -26.86
C LEU A 214 -44.85 -26.48 -27.50
N ALA A 215 -45.81 -26.17 -28.35
CA ALA A 215 -45.93 -24.83 -28.93
C ALA A 215 -46.33 -23.78 -27.89
N GLU A 216 -47.07 -24.18 -26.85
CA GLU A 216 -47.45 -23.34 -25.72
C GLU A 216 -46.38 -23.28 -24.61
N HIS A 217 -45.26 -23.93 -24.75
CA HIS A 217 -44.18 -24.01 -23.74
C HIS A 217 -44.63 -24.59 -22.41
N ASN A 218 -45.63 -25.47 -22.43
CA ASN A 218 -46.12 -26.14 -21.25
C ASN A 218 -45.45 -27.51 -21.06
N TYR A 219 -44.19 -27.48 -20.62
CA TYR A 219 -43.34 -28.66 -20.56
C TYR A 219 -43.81 -29.69 -19.51
N SER A 220 -44.34 -29.27 -18.38
CA SER A 220 -44.80 -30.18 -17.31
C SER A 220 -45.94 -31.04 -17.82
N ALA A 221 -46.94 -30.45 -18.46
CA ALA A 221 -48.09 -31.15 -19.02
C ALA A 221 -47.63 -32.05 -20.20
N ALA A 222 -46.71 -31.57 -21.04
CA ALA A 222 -46.17 -32.32 -22.15
C ALA A 222 -45.42 -33.59 -21.71
N ILE A 223 -44.59 -33.51 -20.62
CA ILE A 223 -43.89 -34.67 -20.06
C ILE A 223 -44.86 -35.66 -19.40
N ALA A 224 -45.84 -35.16 -18.65
CA ALA A 224 -46.83 -36.01 -18.02
C ALA A 224 -47.60 -36.82 -19.10
N LEU A 225 -48.00 -36.13 -20.18
CA LEU A 225 -48.65 -36.77 -21.31
C LEU A 225 -47.75 -37.76 -21.99
N LEU A 226 -46.46 -37.45 -22.17
CA LEU A 226 -45.46 -38.27 -22.81
C LEU A 226 -45.13 -39.54 -22.01
N LEU A 227 -45.04 -39.44 -20.67
CA LEU A 227 -44.88 -40.59 -19.78
C LEU A 227 -46.14 -41.49 -19.79
N GLN A 228 -47.33 -40.88 -19.82
CA GLN A 228 -48.57 -41.63 -19.96
C GLN A 228 -48.64 -42.30 -21.32
N CYS A 229 -48.20 -41.63 -22.39
CA CYS A 229 -48.11 -42.26 -23.69
C CYS A 229 -47.08 -43.40 -23.73
N GLN A 230 -45.89 -43.24 -23.13
CA GLN A 230 -44.87 -44.27 -23.06
C GLN A 230 -45.37 -45.53 -22.29
N SER A 231 -46.06 -45.36 -21.16
CA SER A 231 -46.67 -46.49 -20.45
C SER A 231 -47.73 -47.19 -21.33
N SER A 232 -48.58 -46.46 -22.01
CA SER A 232 -49.59 -47.01 -22.91
C SER A 232 -48.99 -47.65 -24.17
N VAL A 233 -47.87 -47.09 -24.67
CA VAL A 233 -47.11 -47.62 -25.85
C VAL A 233 -46.42 -48.90 -25.49
N ALA A 234 -45.98 -49.10 -24.25
CA ALA A 234 -45.30 -50.33 -23.84
C ALA A 234 -46.20 -51.56 -23.99
N ASP A 235 -47.50 -51.39 -23.79
CA ASP A 235 -48.46 -52.48 -23.96
C ASP A 235 -48.67 -52.86 -25.46
N PHE A 236 -48.36 -51.93 -26.41
CA PHE A 236 -48.65 -52.12 -27.81
C PHE A 236 -47.38 -52.12 -28.70
N MET A 237 -46.19 -52.38 -28.16
CA MET A 237 -44.90 -52.39 -28.82
C MET A 237 -44.79 -53.37 -30.02
N GLN A 238 -45.78 -54.25 -30.18
CA GLN A 238 -45.82 -55.25 -31.25
C GLN A 238 -46.15 -54.68 -32.59
N PHE A 239 -46.72 -53.49 -32.70
CA PHE A 239 -47.18 -52.87 -33.95
C PHE A 239 -46.10 -51.92 -34.53
N ASN A 240 -45.77 -52.05 -35.81
CA ASN A 240 -44.80 -51.20 -36.50
C ASN A 240 -45.15 -49.70 -36.43
N CYS A 241 -46.46 -49.38 -36.50
CA CYS A 241 -46.92 -48.00 -36.31
C CYS A 241 -46.66 -47.44 -34.89
N VAL A 242 -46.73 -48.32 -33.85
CA VAL A 242 -46.43 -47.96 -32.45
C VAL A 242 -44.96 -47.85 -32.24
N GLN A 243 -44.15 -48.73 -32.87
CA GLN A 243 -42.71 -48.59 -32.83
C GLN A 243 -42.22 -47.27 -33.46
N SER A 244 -42.83 -46.86 -34.56
CA SER A 244 -42.52 -45.57 -35.17
C SER A 244 -42.97 -44.39 -34.28
N LEU A 245 -44.05 -44.55 -33.58
CA LEU A 245 -44.54 -43.57 -32.58
C LEU A 245 -43.62 -43.55 -31.37
N HIS A 246 -43.26 -44.72 -30.82
CA HIS A 246 -42.32 -44.82 -29.72
C HIS A 246 -40.98 -44.17 -30.04
N LYS A 247 -40.44 -44.36 -31.23
CA LYS A 247 -39.23 -43.70 -31.69
C LYS A 247 -39.38 -42.18 -31.76
N LYS A 248 -40.51 -41.71 -32.27
CA LYS A 248 -40.83 -40.30 -32.29
C LYS A 248 -40.97 -39.73 -30.89
N LEU A 249 -41.62 -40.43 -29.95
CA LEU A 249 -41.76 -40.03 -28.57
C LEU A 249 -40.40 -39.95 -27.87
N GLN A 250 -39.47 -40.89 -28.14
CA GLN A 250 -38.11 -40.80 -27.66
C GLN A 250 -37.34 -39.62 -28.24
N GLU A 251 -37.47 -39.38 -29.59
CA GLU A 251 -36.86 -38.23 -30.24
C GLU A 251 -37.44 -36.91 -29.65
N THR A 252 -38.73 -36.90 -29.37
CA THR A 252 -39.41 -35.75 -28.76
C THR A 252 -38.96 -35.55 -27.30
N MET A 253 -38.74 -36.62 -26.56
CA MET A 253 -38.21 -36.54 -25.19
C MET A 253 -36.81 -35.91 -25.15
N VAL A 254 -35.90 -36.34 -26.03
CA VAL A 254 -34.56 -35.78 -26.15
C VAL A 254 -34.64 -34.29 -26.58
N LEU A 255 -35.56 -33.99 -27.54
CA LEU A 255 -35.76 -32.59 -27.94
C LEU A 255 -36.29 -31.73 -26.79
N MET A 256 -37.19 -32.27 -25.98
CA MET A 256 -37.70 -31.57 -24.79
C MET A 256 -36.60 -31.37 -23.73
N GLU A 257 -35.80 -32.36 -23.49
CA GLU A 257 -34.64 -32.24 -22.60
C GLU A 257 -33.72 -31.07 -23.02
N TYR A 258 -33.42 -31.01 -24.31
CA TYR A 258 -32.62 -29.91 -24.87
C TYR A 258 -33.31 -28.57 -24.73
N GLN A 259 -34.65 -28.51 -24.96
CA GLN A 259 -35.43 -27.27 -24.76
C GLN A 259 -35.47 -26.86 -23.28
N LEU A 260 -35.65 -27.82 -22.36
CA LEU A 260 -35.61 -27.58 -20.93
C LEU A 260 -34.24 -27.01 -20.51
N ASP A 261 -33.14 -27.59 -20.98
CA ASP A 261 -31.78 -27.11 -20.71
C ASP A 261 -31.53 -25.72 -21.29
N THR A 262 -32.12 -25.43 -22.48
CA THR A 262 -32.03 -24.10 -23.09
C THR A 262 -32.79 -23.06 -22.29
N VAL A 263 -34.01 -23.35 -21.84
CA VAL A 263 -34.81 -22.47 -20.98
C VAL A 263 -34.12 -22.30 -19.63
N LEU A 264 -33.53 -23.36 -19.06
CA LEU A 264 -32.78 -23.30 -17.83
C LEU A 264 -31.56 -22.35 -17.96
N ASN A 265 -30.91 -22.37 -19.14
CA ASN A 265 -29.78 -21.49 -19.41
C ASN A 265 -30.22 -20.01 -19.57
N GLU A 266 -31.37 -19.76 -20.20
CA GLU A 266 -31.92 -18.40 -20.35
C GLU A 266 -32.29 -17.78 -19.03
N MET A 267 -32.73 -18.61 -18.05
CA MET A 267 -33.12 -18.15 -16.70
C MET A 267 -31.97 -17.65 -15.86
N VAL A 268 -30.72 -18.00 -16.20
CA VAL A 268 -29.53 -17.57 -15.45
C VAL A 268 -29.41 -16.05 -15.41
N LEU A 269 -29.75 -15.37 -16.51
CA LEU A 269 -29.68 -13.90 -16.60
C LEU A 269 -31.01 -13.21 -16.27
N LYS A 270 -32.15 -13.88 -16.55
CA LYS A 270 -33.51 -13.34 -16.34
C LYS A 270 -34.35 -14.37 -15.64
N PHE A 271 -34.30 -14.37 -14.32
CA PHE A 271 -35.09 -15.31 -13.53
C PHE A 271 -36.59 -14.96 -13.56
N ASP A 272 -37.43 -15.97 -13.81
CA ASP A 272 -38.89 -15.90 -13.73
C ASP A 272 -39.38 -17.06 -12.87
N ILE A 273 -39.92 -16.71 -11.68
CA ILE A 273 -40.41 -17.65 -10.69
C ILE A 273 -41.42 -18.63 -11.30
N ARG A 274 -42.32 -18.11 -12.12
CA ARG A 274 -43.42 -18.93 -12.68
C ARG A 274 -42.88 -19.95 -13.73
N LYS A 275 -41.95 -19.52 -14.55
CA LYS A 275 -41.29 -20.40 -15.52
C LYS A 275 -40.42 -21.44 -14.82
N TYR A 276 -39.69 -21.00 -13.78
CA TYR A 276 -38.83 -21.89 -13.01
C TYR A 276 -39.63 -22.98 -12.28
N ALA A 277 -40.79 -22.64 -11.66
CA ALA A 277 -41.66 -23.60 -11.00
C ALA A 277 -42.14 -24.68 -11.98
N LYS A 278 -42.63 -24.29 -13.16
CA LYS A 278 -43.04 -25.23 -14.22
C LYS A 278 -41.88 -26.09 -14.73
N LEU A 279 -40.67 -25.51 -14.81
CA LEU A 279 -39.50 -26.21 -15.24
C LEU A 279 -39.10 -27.28 -14.22
N GLN A 280 -39.07 -26.94 -12.92
CA GLN A 280 -38.78 -27.89 -11.84
C GLN A 280 -39.80 -29.03 -11.76
N GLU A 281 -41.09 -28.72 -11.95
CA GLU A 281 -42.15 -29.74 -12.06
C GLU A 281 -41.90 -30.68 -13.25
N ALA A 282 -41.48 -30.13 -14.38
CA ALA A 282 -41.11 -30.90 -15.56
C ALA A 282 -39.93 -31.85 -15.30
N TYR A 283 -38.86 -31.36 -14.69
CA TYR A 283 -37.72 -32.20 -14.31
C TYR A 283 -38.05 -33.24 -13.21
N LYS A 284 -38.96 -32.93 -12.29
CA LYS A 284 -39.45 -33.88 -11.30
C LYS A 284 -40.23 -35.02 -11.92
N LEU A 285 -41.10 -34.69 -12.87
CA LEU A 285 -41.82 -35.68 -13.64
C LEU A 285 -40.92 -36.54 -14.54
N ALA A 286 -39.87 -35.98 -15.07
CA ALA A 286 -38.83 -36.68 -15.86
C ALA A 286 -37.86 -37.51 -14.98
N ASN A 287 -38.00 -37.45 -13.64
CA ASN A 287 -37.08 -38.11 -12.68
C ASN A 287 -35.60 -37.66 -12.82
N LYS A 288 -35.36 -36.45 -13.28
CA LYS A 288 -34.05 -35.84 -13.55
C LYS A 288 -33.76 -34.60 -12.72
N SER A 289 -34.39 -34.43 -11.58
CA SER A 289 -34.23 -33.27 -10.70
C SER A 289 -32.76 -33.04 -10.29
N LEU A 290 -31.99 -34.11 -10.05
CA LEU A 290 -30.58 -34.00 -9.67
C LEU A 290 -29.71 -33.52 -10.84
N ILE A 291 -30.00 -34.03 -12.05
CA ILE A 291 -29.29 -33.61 -13.26
C ILE A 291 -29.58 -32.14 -13.59
N ALA A 292 -30.84 -31.73 -13.42
CA ALA A 292 -31.24 -30.32 -13.58
C ALA A 292 -30.45 -29.40 -12.63
N MET A 293 -30.19 -29.81 -11.39
CA MET A 293 -29.38 -29.04 -10.46
C MET A 293 -27.91 -28.96 -10.88
N ASP A 294 -27.34 -30.04 -11.40
CA ASP A 294 -25.98 -30.04 -11.92
C ASP A 294 -25.85 -29.13 -13.15
N GLN A 295 -26.82 -29.25 -14.08
CA GLN A 295 -26.86 -28.39 -15.28
C GLN A 295 -27.07 -26.93 -14.92
N LEU A 296 -27.91 -26.62 -13.96
CA LEU A 296 -28.10 -25.28 -13.44
C LEU A 296 -26.79 -24.67 -12.96
N HIS A 297 -26.01 -25.41 -12.17
CA HIS A 297 -24.72 -24.94 -11.69
C HIS A 297 -23.71 -24.71 -12.81
N ILE A 298 -23.66 -25.61 -13.79
CA ILE A 298 -22.80 -25.48 -14.96
C ILE A 298 -23.19 -24.23 -15.76
N ASN A 299 -24.48 -23.99 -15.93
CA ASN A 299 -24.99 -22.82 -16.65
C ASN A 299 -24.63 -21.52 -15.93
N TYR A 300 -24.74 -21.46 -14.60
CA TYR A 300 -24.33 -20.26 -13.83
C TYR A 300 -22.82 -20.02 -13.91
N ILE A 301 -22.00 -21.05 -13.79
CA ILE A 301 -20.54 -20.93 -13.92
C ILE A 301 -20.17 -20.47 -15.34
N SER A 302 -20.77 -21.09 -16.36
CA SER A 302 -20.56 -20.72 -17.76
C SER A 302 -20.98 -19.28 -18.02
N ALA A 303 -22.12 -18.84 -17.45
CA ALA A 303 -22.60 -17.48 -17.56
C ALA A 303 -21.61 -16.47 -16.93
N VAL A 304 -21.06 -16.77 -15.75
CA VAL A 304 -20.03 -15.93 -15.13
C VAL A 304 -18.84 -15.75 -16.09
N HIS A 305 -18.34 -16.86 -16.65
CA HIS A 305 -17.19 -16.79 -17.54
C HIS A 305 -17.47 -16.09 -18.89
N SER A 306 -18.63 -16.37 -19.50
CA SER A 306 -18.98 -15.81 -20.80
C SER A 306 -19.31 -14.33 -20.74
N THR A 307 -20.12 -13.92 -19.75
CA THR A 307 -20.53 -12.52 -19.58
C THR A 307 -19.37 -11.62 -19.21
N VAL A 308 -18.48 -12.09 -18.30
CA VAL A 308 -17.27 -11.34 -17.92
C VAL A 308 -16.38 -11.08 -19.12
N ASN A 309 -16.11 -12.11 -19.93
CA ASN A 309 -15.30 -11.94 -21.14
C ASN A 309 -15.98 -11.02 -22.16
N ALA A 310 -17.30 -11.09 -22.30
CA ALA A 310 -18.05 -10.21 -23.19
C ALA A 310 -17.98 -8.75 -22.74
N VAL A 311 -18.15 -8.49 -21.45
CA VAL A 311 -18.09 -7.14 -20.90
C VAL A 311 -16.70 -6.54 -21.10
N VAL A 312 -15.64 -7.23 -20.69
CA VAL A 312 -14.26 -6.70 -20.81
C VAL A 312 -13.89 -6.46 -22.28
N ARG A 313 -14.29 -7.36 -23.18
CA ARG A 313 -14.08 -7.19 -24.63
C ARG A 313 -14.84 -5.99 -25.19
N GLY A 314 -16.03 -5.68 -24.68
CA GLY A 314 -16.81 -4.51 -25.10
C GLY A 314 -16.16 -3.17 -24.73
N TYR A 315 -15.28 -3.16 -23.71
CA TYR A 315 -14.54 -1.96 -23.30
C TYR A 315 -13.12 -1.91 -23.88
N SER A 316 -12.56 -3.02 -24.38
CA SER A 316 -11.30 -3.00 -25.13
C SER A 316 -11.49 -2.37 -26.50
N GLU A 317 -10.42 -1.96 -27.17
CA GLU A 317 -10.53 -1.22 -28.42
C GLU A 317 -11.15 -2.03 -29.58
N PRO A 318 -11.88 -1.38 -30.52
CA PRO A 318 -12.66 -2.04 -31.57
C PRO A 318 -11.85 -2.85 -32.59
N ASN A 319 -10.54 -2.78 -32.60
CA ASN A 319 -9.68 -3.56 -33.51
C ASN A 319 -9.45 -5.01 -33.01
N ALA A 320 -10.09 -5.43 -31.93
CA ALA A 320 -9.91 -6.75 -31.35
C ALA A 320 -10.77 -7.85 -32.04
N GLU A 321 -11.60 -7.52 -33.00
CA GLU A 321 -12.45 -8.52 -33.69
C GLU A 321 -11.64 -9.48 -34.59
N GLU A 322 -10.47 -9.08 -35.06
CA GLU A 322 -9.60 -9.88 -35.93
C GLU A 322 -8.45 -10.58 -35.22
N GLN A 323 -8.26 -10.36 -33.90
CA GLN A 323 -7.15 -10.97 -33.17
C GLN A 323 -7.50 -12.30 -32.52
N PRO A 324 -6.54 -13.24 -32.39
CA PRO A 324 -6.76 -14.54 -31.77
C PRO A 324 -7.22 -14.36 -30.32
N LYS A 325 -8.05 -15.28 -29.83
CA LYS A 325 -8.71 -15.28 -28.53
C LYS A 325 -7.72 -14.94 -27.41
N LEU A 326 -7.62 -13.65 -27.06
CA LEU A 326 -6.82 -13.16 -25.96
C LEU A 326 -7.36 -13.72 -24.63
N LEU A 327 -6.47 -14.09 -23.74
CA LEU A 327 -6.84 -14.47 -22.39
C LEU A 327 -7.45 -13.29 -21.63
N TYR A 328 -8.30 -13.59 -20.66
CA TYR A 328 -8.98 -12.59 -19.84
C TYR A 328 -8.00 -11.57 -19.21
N GLU A 329 -6.86 -12.03 -18.72
CA GLU A 329 -5.80 -11.19 -18.12
C GLU A 329 -5.25 -10.18 -19.14
N GLN A 330 -4.95 -10.63 -20.34
CA GLN A 330 -4.43 -9.78 -21.42
C GLN A 330 -5.45 -8.72 -21.86
N LEU A 331 -6.73 -9.08 -21.86
CA LEU A 331 -7.81 -8.11 -22.15
C LEU A 331 -7.89 -7.04 -21.05
N CYS A 332 -7.70 -7.41 -19.79
CA CYS A 332 -7.69 -6.47 -18.68
C CYS A 332 -6.46 -5.54 -18.69
N GLU A 333 -5.30 -6.03 -19.11
CA GLU A 333 -4.08 -5.22 -19.26
C GLU A 333 -4.18 -4.17 -20.37
N GLN A 334 -4.95 -4.47 -21.43
CA GLN A 334 -5.14 -3.59 -22.58
C GLN A 334 -6.19 -2.49 -22.33
N LEU A 335 -6.91 -2.57 -21.21
CA LEU A 335 -7.91 -1.57 -20.86
C LEU A 335 -7.28 -0.20 -20.65
N ASN A 336 -7.85 0.81 -21.34
CA ASN A 336 -7.49 2.20 -21.10
C ASN A 336 -7.96 2.65 -19.71
N VAL A 337 -7.18 3.49 -19.05
CA VAL A 337 -7.45 4.01 -17.70
C VAL A 337 -8.84 4.64 -17.58
N ASP A 338 -9.28 5.41 -18.60
CA ASP A 338 -10.58 6.07 -18.60
C ASP A 338 -11.77 5.08 -18.71
N LYS A 339 -11.55 3.92 -19.31
CA LYS A 339 -12.57 2.88 -19.48
C LYS A 339 -12.61 1.88 -18.31
N LEU A 340 -11.63 1.92 -17.42
CA LEU A 340 -11.48 0.96 -16.33
C LEU A 340 -12.66 1.03 -15.35
N MET A 341 -13.03 2.24 -14.90
CA MET A 341 -14.15 2.44 -13.98
C MET A 341 -15.49 2.00 -14.58
N PRO A 342 -15.89 2.45 -15.78
CA PRO A 342 -17.11 1.96 -16.43
C PRO A 342 -17.13 0.44 -16.61
N CYS A 343 -15.98 -0.16 -16.95
CA CYS A 343 -15.84 -1.60 -17.09
C CYS A 343 -16.08 -2.33 -15.75
N LEU A 344 -15.46 -1.87 -14.66
CA LEU A 344 -15.63 -2.45 -13.34
C LEU A 344 -17.11 -2.37 -12.87
N ILE A 345 -17.76 -1.22 -13.09
CA ILE A 345 -19.17 -1.04 -12.76
C ILE A 345 -20.03 -2.00 -13.56
N SER A 346 -19.79 -2.12 -14.87
CA SER A 346 -20.51 -3.07 -15.74
C SER A 346 -20.29 -4.52 -15.31
N LEU A 347 -19.08 -4.89 -14.93
CA LEU A 347 -18.78 -6.21 -14.37
C LEU A 347 -19.57 -6.46 -13.08
N CYS A 348 -19.56 -5.52 -12.15
CA CYS A 348 -20.31 -5.65 -10.90
C CYS A 348 -21.85 -5.74 -11.14
N LYS A 349 -22.37 -5.02 -12.11
CA LYS A 349 -23.79 -5.12 -12.52
C LYS A 349 -24.13 -6.50 -13.08
N THR A 350 -23.28 -7.05 -13.93
CA THR A 350 -23.48 -8.41 -14.47
C THR A 350 -23.38 -9.47 -13.38
N PHE A 351 -22.43 -9.33 -12.47
CA PHE A 351 -22.33 -10.21 -11.29
C PHE A 351 -23.58 -10.12 -10.42
N TRP A 352 -24.09 -8.92 -10.19
CA TRP A 352 -25.32 -8.72 -9.43
C TRP A 352 -26.51 -9.45 -10.08
N THR A 353 -26.68 -9.34 -11.40
CA THR A 353 -27.79 -10.02 -12.10
C THR A 353 -27.72 -11.53 -11.92
N ILE A 354 -26.51 -12.10 -12.01
CA ILE A 354 -26.29 -13.54 -11.81
C ILE A 354 -26.55 -13.95 -10.36
N LEU A 355 -26.01 -13.19 -9.39
CA LEU A 355 -26.19 -13.46 -7.96
C LEU A 355 -27.66 -13.32 -7.54
N ALA A 356 -28.36 -12.29 -7.99
CA ALA A 356 -29.77 -12.06 -7.69
C ALA A 356 -30.64 -13.18 -8.26
N SER A 357 -30.36 -13.61 -9.49
CA SER A 357 -31.04 -14.73 -10.12
C SER A 357 -30.86 -16.01 -9.30
N TYR A 358 -29.61 -16.35 -8.95
CA TYR A 358 -29.32 -17.54 -8.15
C TYR A 358 -29.92 -17.48 -6.74
N TYR A 359 -29.87 -16.31 -6.11
CA TYR A 359 -30.49 -16.08 -4.80
C TYR A 359 -32.00 -16.33 -4.81
N GLN A 360 -32.70 -15.93 -5.88
CA GLN A 360 -34.10 -16.22 -6.07
C GLN A 360 -34.37 -17.72 -6.23
N VAL A 361 -33.49 -18.45 -6.93
CA VAL A 361 -33.54 -19.92 -6.99
C VAL A 361 -33.46 -20.53 -5.59
N VAL A 362 -32.51 -20.09 -4.77
CA VAL A 362 -32.34 -20.59 -3.39
C VAL A 362 -33.59 -20.28 -2.53
N ILE A 363 -34.12 -19.07 -2.63
CA ILE A 363 -35.35 -18.70 -1.92
C ILE A 363 -36.53 -19.57 -2.35
N TRP A 364 -36.67 -19.81 -3.65
CA TRP A 364 -37.76 -20.67 -4.18
C TRP A 364 -37.66 -22.07 -3.59
N HIS A 365 -36.49 -22.70 -3.56
CA HIS A 365 -36.30 -24.03 -2.97
C HIS A 365 -36.50 -24.05 -1.44
N ASN A 366 -36.13 -23.01 -0.73
CA ASN A 366 -36.37 -22.89 0.72
C ASN A 366 -37.87 -22.70 1.02
N ASN A 367 -38.56 -21.86 0.24
CA ASN A 367 -40.04 -21.67 0.43
C ASN A 367 -40.82 -22.89 0.02
N TYR A 368 -40.40 -23.62 -1.03
CA TYR A 368 -41.07 -24.85 -1.47
C TYR A 368 -41.10 -25.91 -0.34
N LYS A 369 -40.07 -25.99 0.47
CA LYS A 369 -40.01 -26.85 1.66
C LYS A 369 -41.04 -26.51 2.71
N LEU A 370 -41.29 -25.22 2.97
CA LEU A 370 -42.26 -24.78 3.97
C LEU A 370 -43.71 -25.25 3.62
N TYR A 371 -44.01 -25.43 2.33
CA TYR A 371 -45.29 -25.91 1.86
C TYR A 371 -45.40 -27.45 1.72
N ALA A 372 -44.23 -28.15 1.61
CA ALA A 372 -44.18 -29.59 1.40
C ALA A 372 -44.09 -30.42 2.70
N GLN A 373 -43.99 -29.81 3.87
CA GLN A 373 -43.81 -30.46 5.17
C GLN A 373 -45.07 -31.17 5.71
N GLN A 374 -46.14 -31.40 4.89
CA GLN A 374 -47.34 -32.12 5.32
C GLN A 374 -47.37 -33.61 5.03
N GLU A 375 -46.33 -34.20 4.42
CA GLU A 375 -46.25 -35.66 4.26
C GLU A 375 -44.91 -36.18 4.76
N GLU A 376 -44.92 -36.65 6.02
CA GLU A 376 -43.81 -37.39 6.64
C GLU A 376 -43.71 -38.79 6.01
N THR A 377 -42.63 -39.07 5.28
CA THR A 377 -42.13 -40.41 5.08
C THR A 377 -40.61 -40.41 5.16
N ASP A 378 -40.14 -41.22 6.13
CA ASP A 378 -38.76 -41.54 6.40
C ASP A 378 -38.03 -42.10 5.15
N SER A 379 -37.18 -41.31 4.56
CA SER A 379 -35.98 -41.75 3.77
C SER A 379 -35.15 -40.54 3.47
N GLU A 380 -33.82 -40.71 3.35
CA GLU A 380 -32.87 -39.67 2.93
C GLU A 380 -33.36 -38.93 1.70
N SER A 381 -34.03 -37.83 1.91
CA SER A 381 -34.85 -37.20 0.88
C SER A 381 -33.93 -36.49 -0.14
N PRO A 382 -34.17 -36.61 -1.45
CA PRO A 382 -33.43 -35.94 -2.53
C PRO A 382 -33.39 -34.42 -2.31
N ASP A 383 -34.31 -33.86 -1.54
CA ASP A 383 -34.38 -32.46 -1.17
C ASP A 383 -33.18 -31.99 -0.30
N LEU A 384 -32.65 -32.86 0.54
CA LEU A 384 -31.48 -32.53 1.37
C LEU A 384 -30.22 -32.45 0.52
N TYR A 385 -30.10 -33.30 -0.48
CA TYR A 385 -29.02 -33.24 -1.46
C TYR A 385 -29.12 -31.93 -2.29
N ILE A 386 -30.29 -31.56 -2.77
CA ILE A 386 -30.52 -30.35 -3.55
C ILE A 386 -30.08 -29.13 -2.73
N GLN A 387 -30.46 -29.06 -1.46
CA GLN A 387 -30.04 -27.92 -0.60
C GLN A 387 -28.54 -27.85 -0.36
N GLN A 388 -27.91 -28.99 -0.07
CA GLN A 388 -26.44 -29.04 0.04
C GLN A 388 -25.76 -28.62 -1.25
N LYS A 389 -26.31 -29.05 -2.39
CA LYS A 389 -25.80 -28.68 -3.69
C LYS A 389 -25.97 -27.18 -3.96
N LEU A 390 -27.12 -26.61 -3.65
CA LEU A 390 -27.37 -25.16 -3.78
C LEU A 390 -26.42 -24.35 -2.90
N LYS A 391 -26.22 -24.76 -1.66
CA LYS A 391 -25.27 -24.08 -0.76
C LYS A 391 -23.84 -24.16 -1.26
N LYS A 392 -23.40 -25.35 -1.72
CA LYS A 392 -22.07 -25.50 -2.35
C LYS A 392 -21.96 -24.68 -3.66
N GLY A 393 -23.06 -24.59 -4.39
CA GLY A 393 -23.14 -23.76 -5.61
C GLY A 393 -22.98 -22.28 -5.31
N GLN A 394 -23.57 -21.77 -4.25
CA GLN A 394 -23.38 -20.39 -3.81
C GLN A 394 -21.90 -20.08 -3.59
N SER A 395 -21.22 -20.87 -2.76
CA SER A 395 -19.80 -20.70 -2.50
C SER A 395 -18.95 -20.82 -3.78
N ARG A 396 -19.28 -21.75 -4.68
CA ARG A 396 -18.54 -21.95 -5.94
C ARG A 396 -18.72 -20.77 -6.89
N ILE A 397 -19.96 -20.34 -7.15
CA ILE A 397 -20.23 -19.19 -8.03
C ILE A 397 -19.56 -17.94 -7.47
N TRP A 398 -19.64 -17.73 -6.15
CA TRP A 398 -18.98 -16.61 -5.50
C TRP A 398 -17.46 -16.65 -5.66
N ASN A 399 -16.85 -17.82 -5.45
CA ASN A 399 -15.41 -18.01 -5.65
C ASN A 399 -14.97 -17.76 -7.12
N ASP A 400 -15.78 -18.17 -8.10
CA ASP A 400 -15.48 -17.90 -9.50
C ASP A 400 -15.58 -16.40 -9.82
N ILE A 401 -16.58 -15.71 -9.27
CA ILE A 401 -16.70 -14.25 -9.37
C ILE A 401 -15.49 -13.57 -8.70
N LEU A 402 -15.13 -13.99 -7.47
CA LEU A 402 -13.96 -13.48 -6.77
C LEU A 402 -12.68 -13.66 -7.56
N ASN A 403 -12.46 -14.83 -8.13
CA ASN A 403 -11.28 -15.09 -8.95
C ASN A 403 -11.22 -14.14 -10.16
N LYS A 404 -12.36 -13.89 -10.83
CA LYS A 404 -12.42 -12.96 -11.96
C LYS A 404 -12.19 -11.51 -11.56
N VAL A 405 -12.75 -11.09 -10.43
CA VAL A 405 -12.54 -9.74 -9.89
C VAL A 405 -11.09 -9.58 -9.44
N CYS A 406 -10.53 -10.56 -8.74
CA CYS A 406 -9.12 -10.53 -8.32
C CYS A 406 -8.17 -10.42 -9.52
N LEU A 407 -8.39 -11.21 -10.57
CA LEU A 407 -7.62 -11.13 -11.81
C LEU A 407 -7.77 -9.76 -12.50
N PHE A 408 -8.99 -9.22 -12.54
CA PHE A 408 -9.21 -7.88 -13.08
C PHE A 408 -8.42 -6.83 -12.31
N LEU A 409 -8.50 -6.85 -10.98
CA LEU A 409 -7.78 -5.90 -10.12
C LEU A 409 -6.26 -6.07 -10.18
N GLN A 410 -5.77 -7.30 -10.43
CA GLN A 410 -4.34 -7.57 -10.58
C GLN A 410 -3.79 -7.10 -11.92
N SER A 411 -4.55 -7.31 -13.00
CA SER A 411 -4.11 -7.00 -14.37
C SER A 411 -4.37 -5.54 -14.73
N ALA A 412 -5.35 -4.89 -14.12
CA ALA A 412 -5.71 -3.50 -14.42
C ALA A 412 -4.66 -2.51 -13.89
N LYS A 413 -4.43 -1.43 -14.66
CA LYS A 413 -3.47 -0.37 -14.31
C LYS A 413 -4.02 0.57 -13.23
N LEU A 414 -4.34 0.04 -12.05
CA LEU A 414 -4.91 0.80 -10.95
C LEU A 414 -3.97 1.91 -10.43
N THR A 415 -2.67 1.71 -10.53
CA THR A 415 -1.67 2.70 -10.12
C THR A 415 -1.70 3.98 -10.95
N SER A 416 -2.30 3.97 -12.14
CA SER A 416 -2.42 5.14 -13.01
C SER A 416 -3.67 5.98 -12.75
N LEU A 417 -4.57 5.51 -11.89
CA LEU A 417 -5.79 6.23 -11.52
C LEU A 417 -5.49 7.47 -10.70
N LYS A 418 -6.39 8.45 -10.82
CA LYS A 418 -6.42 9.59 -9.89
C LYS A 418 -6.93 9.15 -8.53
N TYR A 419 -6.62 9.91 -7.49
CA TYR A 419 -7.03 9.64 -6.11
C TYR A 419 -8.53 9.33 -5.99
N ASP A 420 -9.40 10.21 -6.48
CA ASP A 420 -10.85 10.04 -6.39
C ASP A 420 -11.35 8.79 -7.11
N GLN A 421 -10.76 8.45 -8.27
CA GLN A 421 -11.09 7.25 -9.01
C GLN A 421 -10.69 5.99 -8.24
N PHE A 422 -9.53 6.02 -7.58
CA PHE A 422 -9.09 4.88 -6.77
C PHE A 422 -10.01 4.66 -5.56
N ILE A 423 -10.43 5.73 -4.89
CA ILE A 423 -11.42 5.66 -3.81
C ILE A 423 -12.75 5.06 -4.31
N GLN A 424 -13.17 5.43 -5.51
CA GLN A 424 -14.36 4.82 -6.13
C GLN A 424 -14.19 3.32 -6.39
N VAL A 425 -13.01 2.87 -6.84
CA VAL A 425 -12.71 1.41 -6.97
C VAL A 425 -12.86 0.72 -5.62
N LEU A 426 -12.28 1.29 -4.56
CA LEU A 426 -12.38 0.75 -3.21
C LEU A 426 -13.83 0.60 -2.75
N SER A 427 -14.65 1.63 -2.98
CA SER A 427 -16.06 1.61 -2.58
C SER A 427 -16.85 0.53 -3.33
N ILE A 428 -16.63 0.39 -4.64
CA ILE A 428 -17.27 -0.65 -5.46
C ILE A 428 -16.89 -2.04 -4.96
N VAL A 429 -15.60 -2.27 -4.70
CA VAL A 429 -15.09 -3.56 -4.21
C VAL A 429 -15.62 -3.86 -2.80
N GLN A 430 -15.71 -2.86 -1.93
CA GLN A 430 -16.27 -3.00 -0.58
C GLN A 430 -17.75 -3.37 -0.63
N ARG A 431 -18.51 -2.72 -1.53
CA ARG A 431 -19.92 -3.05 -1.78
C ARG A 431 -20.08 -4.47 -2.31
N LEU A 432 -19.25 -4.86 -3.27
CA LEU A 432 -19.24 -6.23 -3.80
C LEU A 432 -18.92 -7.25 -2.70
N LYS A 433 -17.98 -6.96 -1.81
CA LYS A 433 -17.66 -7.80 -0.64
C LYS A 433 -18.88 -7.99 0.27
N LYS A 434 -19.60 -6.90 0.61
CA LYS A 434 -20.81 -6.97 1.44
C LYS A 434 -21.91 -7.78 0.77
N VAL A 435 -22.12 -7.60 -0.54
CA VAL A 435 -23.04 -8.42 -1.33
C VAL A 435 -22.67 -9.91 -1.26
N GLY A 436 -21.38 -10.23 -1.35
CA GLY A 436 -20.91 -11.60 -1.25
C GLY A 436 -21.14 -12.23 0.14
N ILE A 437 -20.90 -11.46 1.20
CA ILE A 437 -21.17 -11.92 2.58
C ILE A 437 -22.67 -12.22 2.76
N GLU A 438 -23.55 -11.37 2.24
CA GLU A 438 -24.99 -11.62 2.27
C GLU A 438 -25.41 -12.82 1.42
N PHE A 439 -24.70 -13.05 0.30
CA PHE A 439 -24.99 -14.15 -0.63
C PHE A 439 -24.60 -15.53 -0.09
N CYS A 440 -23.38 -15.70 0.41
CA CYS A 440 -22.83 -17.01 0.79
C CYS A 440 -22.40 -17.12 2.25
N GLY A 441 -22.35 -16.02 3.01
CA GLY A 441 -21.90 -15.99 4.40
C GLY A 441 -20.38 -16.16 4.58
N GLU A 442 -19.60 -16.25 3.51
CA GLU A 442 -18.15 -16.46 3.56
C GLU A 442 -17.42 -15.13 3.43
N GLN A 443 -16.34 -14.96 4.18
CA GLN A 443 -15.45 -13.82 4.01
C GLN A 443 -14.56 -14.00 2.77
N SER A 444 -14.33 -12.89 2.06
CA SER A 444 -13.58 -12.88 0.79
C SER A 444 -12.10 -12.59 1.03
N ASP A 445 -11.38 -13.47 1.73
CA ASP A 445 -9.99 -13.26 2.13
C ASP A 445 -9.06 -12.98 0.94
N LYS A 446 -9.25 -13.69 -0.17
CA LYS A 446 -8.47 -13.47 -1.41
C LYS A 446 -8.61 -12.03 -1.93
N LEU A 447 -9.83 -11.50 -1.92
CA LEU A 447 -10.10 -10.14 -2.38
C LEU A 447 -9.46 -9.11 -1.46
N ILE A 448 -9.47 -9.36 -0.15
CA ILE A 448 -8.83 -8.50 0.85
C ILE A 448 -7.33 -8.43 0.57
N VAL A 449 -6.67 -9.56 0.39
CA VAL A 449 -5.22 -9.63 0.12
C VAL A 449 -4.87 -8.91 -1.19
N VAL A 450 -5.63 -9.14 -2.27
CA VAL A 450 -5.39 -8.47 -3.56
C VAL A 450 -5.59 -6.96 -3.43
N MET A 451 -6.66 -6.54 -2.76
CA MET A 451 -6.92 -5.10 -2.54
C MET A 451 -5.85 -4.46 -1.67
N GLN A 452 -5.38 -5.15 -0.64
CA GLN A 452 -4.28 -4.67 0.18
C GLN A 452 -3.02 -4.45 -0.67
N GLN A 453 -2.62 -5.44 -1.44
CA GLN A 453 -1.45 -5.34 -2.31
C GLN A 453 -1.59 -4.18 -3.32
N ARG A 454 -2.75 -4.07 -3.99
CA ARG A 454 -2.99 -3.00 -4.96
C ARG A 454 -3.04 -1.62 -4.30
N SER A 455 -3.57 -1.55 -3.08
CA SER A 455 -3.57 -0.32 -2.29
C SER A 455 -2.16 0.12 -1.90
N GLU A 456 -1.30 -0.83 -1.53
CA GLU A 456 0.10 -0.55 -1.25
C GLU A 456 0.87 -0.05 -2.47
N GLU A 457 0.64 -0.67 -3.63
CA GLU A 457 1.25 -0.26 -4.90
C GLU A 457 0.76 1.13 -5.33
N PHE A 458 -0.55 1.35 -5.26
CA PHE A 458 -1.15 2.65 -5.55
C PHE A 458 -0.61 3.73 -4.60
N PHE A 459 -0.62 3.46 -3.30
CA PHE A 459 -0.14 4.40 -2.30
C PHE A 459 1.34 4.74 -2.49
N THR A 460 2.17 3.75 -2.77
CA THR A 460 3.61 3.97 -3.01
C THR A 460 3.82 4.94 -4.17
N ARG A 461 3.09 4.75 -5.29
CA ARG A 461 3.16 5.68 -6.41
C ARG A 461 2.57 7.05 -6.07
N TYR A 462 1.44 7.06 -5.37
CA TYR A 462 0.78 8.30 -4.96
C TYR A 462 1.68 9.13 -4.04
N HIS A 463 2.37 8.47 -3.12
CA HIS A 463 3.34 9.11 -2.24
C HIS A 463 4.48 9.78 -3.04
N ILE A 464 5.05 9.07 -4.02
CA ILE A 464 6.06 9.65 -4.92
C ILE A 464 5.50 10.89 -5.66
N CYS A 465 4.28 10.80 -6.20
CA CYS A 465 3.65 11.96 -6.86
C CYS A 465 3.42 13.14 -5.90
N CYS A 466 3.06 12.87 -4.65
CA CYS A 466 2.92 13.93 -3.63
C CYS A 466 4.27 14.58 -3.31
N VAL A 467 5.34 13.81 -3.23
CA VAL A 467 6.68 14.35 -3.02
C VAL A 467 7.13 15.15 -4.24
N GLU A 468 6.87 14.69 -5.45
CA GLU A 468 7.12 15.44 -6.69
C GLU A 468 6.30 16.74 -6.75
N GLU A 469 5.04 16.72 -6.29
CA GLU A 469 4.21 17.90 -6.13
C GLU A 469 4.85 18.90 -5.16
N ILE A 470 5.33 18.43 -4.01
CA ILE A 470 6.02 19.28 -3.04
C ILE A 470 7.31 19.84 -3.63
N CYS A 471 8.05 19.09 -4.45
CA CYS A 471 9.21 19.61 -5.18
C CYS A 471 8.85 20.79 -6.10
N LEU A 472 7.72 20.69 -6.81
CA LEU A 472 7.23 21.78 -7.66
C LEU A 472 6.86 23.04 -6.85
N PHE A 473 6.29 22.85 -5.65
CA PHE A 473 6.04 23.95 -4.74
C PHE A 473 7.33 24.58 -4.24
N LEU A 474 8.31 23.75 -3.87
CA LEU A 474 9.64 24.20 -3.42
C LEU A 474 10.40 24.99 -4.49
N ASP A 475 10.34 24.55 -5.76
CA ASP A 475 10.97 25.27 -6.89
C ASP A 475 10.44 26.68 -7.10
N ASN A 476 9.16 26.89 -6.76
CA ASN A 476 8.47 28.16 -6.95
C ASN A 476 8.16 28.89 -5.64
N GLU A 477 8.68 28.40 -4.50
CA GLU A 477 8.38 28.97 -3.19
C GLU A 477 9.02 30.33 -3.01
N SER A 478 8.19 31.30 -2.60
CA SER A 478 8.63 32.66 -2.29
C SER A 478 9.16 32.85 -0.87
N TRP A 479 8.90 31.87 -0.01
CA TRP A 479 9.25 31.87 1.41
C TRP A 479 8.70 33.10 2.18
N THR A 480 7.49 33.49 1.81
CA THR A 480 6.73 34.55 2.48
C THR A 480 5.63 33.95 3.36
N PRO A 481 5.28 34.56 4.50
CA PRO A 481 4.23 34.07 5.35
C PRO A 481 2.86 34.21 4.67
N LEU A 482 1.97 33.24 4.96
CA LEU A 482 0.55 33.28 4.58
C LEU A 482 -0.29 33.83 5.72
N ASP A 483 -1.05 34.90 5.47
CA ASP A 483 -1.87 35.57 6.49
C ASP A 483 -3.17 34.83 6.86
N SER A 484 -3.56 33.81 6.06
CA SER A 484 -4.91 33.20 6.15
C SER A 484 -4.97 31.87 6.90
N PHE A 485 -3.85 31.34 7.37
CA PHE A 485 -3.82 30.04 8.05
C PHE A 485 -3.92 30.18 9.58
N SER A 486 -4.91 29.55 10.19
CA SER A 486 -5.06 29.56 11.65
C SER A 486 -4.95 28.15 12.29
N HIS A 487 -5.51 27.11 11.65
CA HIS A 487 -5.47 25.77 12.22
C HIS A 487 -5.68 24.67 11.16
N ILE A 488 -4.99 23.52 11.32
CA ILE A 488 -5.07 22.37 10.42
C ILE A 488 -6.51 21.86 10.21
N LEU A 489 -7.35 21.90 11.26
CA LEU A 489 -8.72 21.44 11.19
C LEU A 489 -9.65 22.32 10.34
N GLN A 490 -9.20 23.49 9.89
CA GLN A 490 -9.97 24.34 8.98
C GLN A 490 -9.80 23.93 7.52
N LEU A 491 -8.77 23.17 7.21
CA LEU A 491 -8.53 22.69 5.87
C LEU A 491 -9.63 21.69 5.46
N PRO A 492 -10.11 21.77 4.20
CA PRO A 492 -11.18 20.89 3.70
C PRO A 492 -10.81 19.40 3.77
N GLU A 493 -9.53 19.08 3.63
CA GLU A 493 -9.03 17.69 3.65
C GLU A 493 -9.16 17.03 5.04
N PHE A 494 -9.29 17.81 6.12
CA PHE A 494 -9.49 17.35 7.50
C PHE A 494 -10.95 17.31 7.93
N ARG A 495 -11.90 17.63 7.03
CA ARG A 495 -13.32 17.65 7.36
C ARG A 495 -13.82 16.34 7.95
N SER A 496 -13.40 15.22 7.36
CA SER A 496 -13.78 13.87 7.79
C SER A 496 -13.25 13.46 9.18
N VAL A 497 -12.18 14.10 9.64
CA VAL A 497 -11.52 13.78 10.92
C VAL A 497 -11.89 14.78 12.02
N ARG A 498 -12.43 15.94 11.64
CA ARG A 498 -12.73 17.05 12.54
C ARG A 498 -13.60 16.66 13.74
N HIS A 499 -14.66 15.90 13.50
CA HIS A 499 -15.57 15.45 14.55
C HIS A 499 -14.92 14.49 15.54
N THR A 500 -14.14 13.54 15.02
CA THR A 500 -13.44 12.55 15.86
C THR A 500 -12.42 13.23 16.76
N LEU A 501 -11.68 14.20 16.23
CA LEU A 501 -10.68 14.97 16.99
C LEU A 501 -11.33 15.90 18.03
N ARG A 502 -12.51 16.45 17.75
CA ARG A 502 -13.25 17.29 18.72
C ARG A 502 -13.81 16.47 19.88
N ARG A 503 -14.32 15.26 19.64
CA ARG A 503 -14.82 14.36 20.71
C ARG A 503 -13.74 13.99 21.73
N HIS A 504 -12.50 13.83 21.30
CA HIS A 504 -11.40 13.50 22.22
C HIS A 504 -10.91 14.69 23.07
N LYS A 505 -11.35 15.92 22.77
CA LYS A 505 -11.00 17.13 23.56
C LYS A 505 -12.01 17.47 24.64
N SER A 506 -13.21 16.85 24.69
CA SER A 506 -14.19 17.12 25.75
C SER A 506 -13.73 16.49 27.06
N PRO A 507 -13.40 17.27 28.09
CA PRO A 507 -13.11 16.71 29.40
C PRO A 507 -14.40 16.10 29.94
N THR A 508 -14.32 14.86 30.31
CA THR A 508 -15.36 14.04 30.92
C THR A 508 -15.96 14.80 32.11
N THR A 509 -17.15 15.37 31.94
CA THR A 509 -17.93 15.83 33.09
C THR A 509 -18.37 14.58 33.85
N ALA A 510 -17.80 14.43 35.01
CA ALA A 510 -18.05 13.35 35.95
C ALA A 510 -19.55 13.21 36.24
N LEU A 511 -20.14 12.10 35.92
CA LEU A 511 -21.34 11.60 36.55
C LEU A 511 -21.03 10.25 37.19
N MET A 512 -21.29 10.22 38.48
CA MET A 512 -21.09 9.26 39.53
C MET A 512 -21.31 7.77 39.19
N PRO A 513 -20.63 6.88 39.89
CA PRO A 513 -20.62 5.45 39.56
C PRO A 513 -21.78 4.73 40.20
N SER A 514 -22.47 3.87 39.48
CA SER A 514 -23.24 2.77 40.04
C SER A 514 -22.49 1.46 39.81
N THR A 515 -22.15 0.89 40.94
CA THR A 515 -21.54 -0.40 41.16
C THR A 515 -22.29 -1.52 40.49
N ASN A 516 -21.62 -2.36 39.66
CA ASN A 516 -21.79 -3.80 39.73
C ASN A 516 -20.62 -4.53 39.01
N ASN A 517 -20.01 -5.39 39.83
CA ASN A 517 -18.86 -6.25 39.46
C ASN A 517 -19.29 -7.42 38.59
N SER A 518 -18.54 -7.69 37.52
CA SER A 518 -18.18 -9.04 37.11
C SER A 518 -17.11 -8.98 36.01
N PRO A 519 -16.23 -9.98 35.86
CA PRO A 519 -14.94 -9.88 35.19
C PRO A 519 -15.06 -10.07 33.67
N ILE A 520 -14.38 -9.21 32.93
CA ILE A 520 -14.35 -9.21 31.48
C ILE A 520 -13.15 -10.01 31.01
N SER A 521 -13.43 -11.03 30.21
CA SER A 521 -12.43 -11.67 29.33
C SER A 521 -12.29 -10.85 28.04
N ASN A 522 -11.03 -10.53 27.72
CA ASN A 522 -10.65 -9.94 26.44
C ASN A 522 -11.02 -10.86 25.28
N ASN A 523 -11.77 -10.33 24.31
CA ASN A 523 -11.58 -10.51 22.88
C ASN A 523 -12.75 -9.89 22.10
N ASN A 524 -12.41 -9.16 21.04
CA ASN A 524 -13.20 -8.73 19.90
C ASN A 524 -13.58 -7.25 19.82
N CYS A 525 -12.76 -6.56 19.00
CA CYS A 525 -13.13 -5.31 18.34
C CYS A 525 -14.10 -5.58 17.18
N ASP A 526 -15.35 -5.96 17.46
CA ASP A 526 -16.38 -6.11 16.42
C ASP A 526 -17.80 -6.01 17.02
N GLU A 527 -18.05 -4.98 17.84
CA GLU A 527 -19.43 -4.67 18.25
C GLU A 527 -19.64 -3.17 18.33
N LEU A 528 -20.20 -2.63 17.28
CA LEU A 528 -21.04 -1.43 17.33
C LEU A 528 -21.97 -1.44 16.12
N VAL A 529 -23.18 -1.86 16.33
CA VAL A 529 -24.46 -1.30 15.92
C VAL A 529 -25.55 -2.36 16.06
N SER A 530 -26.20 -2.35 17.18
CA SER A 530 -27.57 -2.91 17.30
C SER A 530 -28.55 -1.75 17.31
N VAL A 531 -29.23 -1.55 16.21
CA VAL A 531 -30.48 -0.77 16.22
C VAL A 531 -31.63 -1.72 16.48
N HIS A 532 -32.26 -1.55 17.62
CA HIS A 532 -33.53 -2.20 17.95
C HIS A 532 -34.59 -1.82 16.92
N SER A 533 -35.14 -2.82 16.23
CA SER A 533 -36.51 -2.82 15.77
C SER A 533 -37.12 -4.17 16.18
N GLN A 534 -37.99 -4.12 17.19
CA GLN A 534 -38.92 -5.20 17.49
C GLN A 534 -39.92 -5.28 16.32
N ASP A 535 -39.98 -6.42 15.65
CA ASP A 535 -41.18 -7.23 15.44
C ASP A 535 -40.91 -8.39 14.46
N GLY A 536 -41.38 -9.56 14.83
CA GLY A 536 -41.77 -10.63 13.91
C GLY A 536 -40.68 -11.66 13.56
N GLY A 537 -40.73 -12.79 14.28
CA GLY A 537 -39.93 -14.00 14.11
C GLY A 537 -39.64 -14.45 12.67
N GLY A 538 -38.38 -14.53 12.38
CA GLY A 538 -37.81 -15.15 11.21
C GLY A 538 -36.32 -15.11 11.38
N SER A 539 -35.70 -16.23 11.78
CA SER A 539 -34.28 -16.40 11.92
C SER A 539 -33.55 -16.04 10.58
N SER A 540 -33.01 -14.83 10.51
CA SER A 540 -32.13 -14.43 9.43
C SER A 540 -30.81 -15.17 9.58
N ILE A 541 -30.53 -16.08 8.65
CA ILE A 541 -29.38 -16.99 8.67
C ILE A 541 -28.06 -16.30 8.31
N TYR A 542 -28.12 -15.04 7.84
CA TYR A 542 -26.95 -14.26 7.41
C TYR A 542 -27.07 -12.82 7.86
N GLY A 543 -25.98 -12.21 8.30
CA GLY A 543 -25.89 -10.80 8.66
C GLY A 543 -26.44 -9.92 7.53
N SER A 544 -27.61 -9.35 7.74
CA SER A 544 -28.40 -8.74 6.67
C SER A 544 -27.97 -7.29 6.46
N TYR A 545 -27.22 -7.04 5.40
CA TYR A 545 -27.06 -5.70 4.83
C TYR A 545 -28.30 -5.28 4.02
N GLY A 546 -29.20 -6.21 3.72
CA GLY A 546 -30.47 -5.98 3.04
C GLY A 546 -30.36 -5.66 1.53
N TYR A 547 -29.23 -5.96 0.89
CA TYR A 547 -29.06 -5.71 -0.55
C TYR A 547 -30.05 -6.48 -1.40
N PHE A 548 -30.20 -7.79 -1.18
CA PHE A 548 -31.13 -8.64 -1.94
C PHE A 548 -32.60 -8.30 -1.69
N LEU A 549 -32.92 -7.68 -0.54
CA LEU A 549 -34.27 -7.18 -0.26
C LEU A 549 -34.53 -5.82 -0.94
N ARG A 550 -33.58 -4.89 -0.84
CA ARG A 550 -33.72 -3.51 -1.35
C ARG A 550 -33.68 -3.42 -2.88
N PHE A 551 -32.90 -4.27 -3.53
CA PHE A 551 -32.63 -4.23 -4.97
C PHE A 551 -33.17 -5.45 -5.73
N SER A 552 -34.12 -6.21 -5.15
CA SER A 552 -34.58 -7.50 -5.72
C SER A 552 -35.33 -7.39 -7.02
N GLU A 553 -35.98 -6.26 -7.34
CA GLU A 553 -36.93 -6.23 -8.45
C GLU A 553 -36.54 -5.34 -9.65
N LYS A 554 -35.78 -4.27 -9.51
CA LYS A 554 -35.62 -3.29 -10.61
C LYS A 554 -34.26 -2.59 -10.74
N SER A 555 -33.40 -2.65 -9.74
CA SER A 555 -32.12 -1.90 -9.77
C SER A 555 -30.97 -2.73 -9.19
N SER A 556 -29.76 -2.45 -9.70
CA SER A 556 -28.55 -3.00 -9.14
C SER A 556 -28.01 -2.06 -8.04
N PRO A 557 -27.37 -2.57 -6.98
CA PRO A 557 -26.62 -1.73 -6.04
C PRO A 557 -25.56 -0.87 -6.73
N PHE A 558 -25.20 -1.21 -7.95
CA PHE A 558 -24.16 -0.53 -8.75
C PHE A 558 -24.74 0.38 -9.85
N ASP A 559 -26.11 0.54 -9.95
CA ASP A 559 -26.80 1.35 -10.97
C ASP A 559 -26.84 2.83 -10.67
N GLY A 560 -26.91 3.21 -9.41
CA GLY A 560 -26.78 4.60 -9.00
C GLY A 560 -25.39 5.05 -9.37
N GLY A 561 -25.25 6.04 -10.23
CA GLY A 561 -24.00 6.79 -10.28
C GLY A 561 -23.55 6.92 -8.83
N LEU A 562 -22.29 6.77 -8.55
CA LEU A 562 -21.75 6.80 -7.18
C LEU A 562 -22.13 8.16 -6.56
N ASP A 563 -23.41 8.31 -6.19
CA ASP A 563 -23.90 9.43 -5.42
C ASP A 563 -23.10 9.44 -4.13
N ALA A 564 -22.53 10.57 -3.82
CA ALA A 564 -21.70 10.75 -2.62
C ALA A 564 -22.41 10.20 -1.37
N ALA A 565 -23.74 10.31 -1.31
CA ALA A 565 -24.56 9.78 -0.23
C ALA A 565 -24.53 8.23 -0.13
N MET A 566 -24.55 7.50 -1.25
CA MET A 566 -24.46 6.02 -1.21
C MET A 566 -23.02 5.53 -1.00
N LEU A 567 -22.02 6.28 -1.45
CA LEU A 567 -20.63 6.09 -1.09
C LEU A 567 -20.43 6.27 0.42
N GLU A 568 -21.08 7.26 0.99
CA GLU A 568 -21.06 7.50 2.43
C GLU A 568 -21.70 6.36 3.21
N GLU A 569 -22.83 5.78 2.79
CA GLU A 569 -23.42 4.64 3.47
C GLU A 569 -22.52 3.39 3.47
N ASP A 570 -21.86 3.07 2.39
CA ASP A 570 -21.06 1.85 2.28
C ASP A 570 -19.61 1.99 2.80
N ILE A 571 -18.99 3.13 2.61
CA ILE A 571 -17.65 3.42 3.12
C ILE A 571 -17.72 3.91 4.56
N LEU A 572 -18.78 4.65 4.89
CA LEU A 572 -18.98 5.34 6.15
C LEU A 572 -19.88 4.57 7.12
N SER A 573 -20.36 3.37 6.80
CA SER A 573 -21.08 2.57 7.79
C SER A 573 -20.23 2.17 9.01
N GLY A 574 -18.92 2.37 8.94
CA GLY A 574 -18.02 2.46 10.10
C GLY A 574 -17.81 3.90 10.63
N ILE A 575 -18.45 4.92 10.01
CA ILE A 575 -18.23 6.34 10.24
C ILE A 575 -19.60 7.04 10.43
N VAL A 576 -20.54 6.31 11.03
CA VAL A 576 -21.98 6.60 11.10
C VAL A 576 -22.36 7.96 11.72
N ASP A 577 -21.41 8.73 12.21
CA ASP A 577 -21.74 9.98 12.88
C ASP A 577 -21.67 11.25 12.00
N GLU A 578 -21.35 11.13 10.71
CA GLU A 578 -21.29 12.30 9.82
C GLU A 578 -22.61 12.65 9.13
N ALA A 579 -23.51 11.68 8.95
CA ALA A 579 -24.84 11.95 8.36
C ALA A 579 -25.68 12.92 9.20
N SER A 580 -25.46 12.98 10.50
CA SER A 580 -26.11 13.97 11.38
C SER A 580 -25.58 15.38 11.22
N CYS A 581 -24.50 15.58 10.47
CA CYS A 581 -23.86 16.90 10.30
C CYS A 581 -24.34 17.66 9.05
N TYR A 582 -24.98 16.97 8.10
CA TYR A 582 -25.52 17.65 6.90
C TYR A 582 -26.82 18.44 7.16
N PHE A 583 -27.46 18.24 8.31
CA PHE A 583 -28.69 18.96 8.66
C PHE A 583 -28.45 20.32 9.35
N SER A 584 -27.22 20.78 9.53
CA SER A 584 -26.93 22.00 10.28
C SER A 584 -26.11 23.04 9.54
N GLU A 585 -26.07 23.04 8.20
CA GLU A 585 -25.40 24.13 7.46
C GLU A 585 -26.13 25.48 7.59
N GLU A 586 -27.42 25.50 7.97
CA GLU A 586 -28.17 26.75 8.21
C GLU A 586 -27.97 27.33 9.62
N SER A 587 -27.37 26.59 10.57
CA SER A 587 -27.17 27.09 11.95
C SER A 587 -25.71 27.44 12.29
N ASP A 588 -24.78 27.32 11.35
CA ASP A 588 -23.35 27.56 11.61
C ASP A 588 -22.98 29.07 11.72
N ASP A 589 -23.83 29.98 11.28
CA ASP A 589 -23.52 31.41 11.36
C ASP A 589 -23.66 31.99 12.77
N GLU A 590 -24.50 31.42 13.62
CA GLU A 590 -24.56 31.84 15.04
C GLU A 590 -23.49 31.19 15.92
N GLN A 591 -22.99 30.00 15.56
CA GLN A 591 -21.89 29.34 16.29
C GLN A 591 -20.52 29.90 15.90
N LYS A 592 -20.34 30.48 14.72
CA LYS A 592 -19.11 31.16 14.33
C LYS A 592 -18.78 32.35 15.24
N SER A 593 -19.79 33.01 15.81
CA SER A 593 -19.60 34.14 16.72
C SER A 593 -19.22 33.72 18.15
N LEU A 594 -19.57 32.51 18.58
CA LEU A 594 -19.22 31.98 19.91
C LEU A 594 -17.90 31.20 19.89
N GLN A 595 -17.56 30.52 18.78
CA GLN A 595 -16.32 29.75 18.65
C GLN A 595 -15.08 30.62 18.36
N SER A 596 -15.29 31.84 17.79
CA SER A 596 -14.22 32.83 17.67
C SER A 596 -13.76 33.41 19.03
N LYS A 597 -14.54 33.24 20.09
CA LYS A 597 -14.19 33.72 21.44
C LYS A 597 -13.39 32.70 22.27
N GLU A 598 -13.63 31.37 22.08
CA GLU A 598 -12.83 30.36 22.79
C GLU A 598 -11.44 30.12 22.19
N PHE A 599 -11.25 30.45 20.92
CA PHE A 599 -9.94 30.41 20.25
C PHE A 599 -9.20 31.77 20.28
N ALA A 600 -9.85 32.84 20.75
CA ALA A 600 -9.29 34.20 20.75
C ALA A 600 -8.39 34.49 21.96
N ASP A 601 -8.44 33.67 23.01
CA ASP A 601 -7.61 33.92 24.21
C ASP A 601 -6.18 33.37 24.10
N ASP A 602 -5.85 32.57 23.04
CA ASP A 602 -4.48 32.13 22.73
C ASP A 602 -3.83 32.92 21.55
N VAL A 603 -4.41 34.02 21.16
CA VAL A 603 -3.97 34.85 20.01
C VAL A 603 -2.85 35.80 20.41
N SER A 604 -1.67 35.28 20.69
CA SER A 604 -0.45 36.09 20.61
C SER A 604 0.64 35.49 19.70
N ASN A 605 0.45 34.32 19.12
CA ASN A 605 1.38 33.76 18.16
C ASN A 605 0.69 33.61 16.78
N GLN A 606 0.94 34.58 15.88
CA GLN A 606 0.65 34.38 14.47
C GLN A 606 1.39 33.12 13.99
N LEU A 607 0.64 32.10 13.60
CA LEU A 607 1.19 30.84 13.06
C LEU A 607 1.77 31.13 11.67
N LEU A 608 3.08 31.12 11.54
CA LEU A 608 3.74 31.31 10.25
C LEU A 608 3.68 30.02 9.46
N VAL A 609 3.08 30.08 8.28
CA VAL A 609 3.02 28.97 7.32
C VAL A 609 3.32 29.53 5.92
N ASN A 610 4.08 28.81 5.12
CA ASN A 610 4.31 29.11 3.71
C ASN A 610 3.46 28.18 2.80
N ASN A 611 3.47 28.44 1.50
CA ASN A 611 2.67 27.67 0.54
C ASN A 611 3.04 26.18 0.53
N THR A 612 4.33 25.87 0.59
CA THR A 612 4.80 24.48 0.61
C THR A 612 4.37 23.75 1.88
N ALA A 613 4.53 24.37 3.06
CA ALA A 613 4.07 23.78 4.32
C ALA A 613 2.56 23.56 4.33
N LEU A 614 1.79 24.48 3.78
CA LEU A 614 0.35 24.32 3.61
C LEU A 614 0.01 23.14 2.70
N ASN A 615 0.76 22.96 1.59
CA ASN A 615 0.56 21.82 0.70
C ASN A 615 0.91 20.49 1.39
N VAL A 616 1.99 20.44 2.18
CA VAL A 616 2.33 19.26 2.99
C VAL A 616 1.18 18.93 3.96
N LEU A 617 0.61 19.92 4.66
CA LEU A 617 -0.54 19.71 5.53
C LEU A 617 -1.76 19.16 4.78
N ARG A 618 -2.04 19.67 3.57
CA ARG A 618 -3.11 19.14 2.71
C ARG A 618 -2.84 17.69 2.29
N CYS A 619 -1.60 17.37 1.94
CA CYS A 619 -1.21 15.99 1.65
C CYS A 619 -1.45 15.06 2.86
N ILE A 620 -1.10 15.51 4.07
CA ILE A 620 -1.37 14.78 5.31
C ILE A 620 -2.88 14.55 5.49
N GLY A 621 -3.73 15.55 5.19
CA GLY A 621 -5.19 15.41 5.23
C GLY A 621 -5.70 14.34 4.27
N ARG A 622 -5.21 14.33 3.02
CA ARG A 622 -5.51 13.29 2.03
C ARG A 622 -5.05 11.90 2.50
N TYR A 623 -3.88 11.81 3.14
CA TYR A 623 -3.35 10.56 3.71
C TYR A 623 -4.21 10.05 4.87
N LEU A 624 -4.72 10.95 5.72
CA LEU A 624 -5.65 10.56 6.79
C LEU A 624 -6.96 9.99 6.25
N GLN A 625 -7.48 10.53 5.15
CA GLN A 625 -8.64 9.93 4.48
C GLN A 625 -8.30 8.53 3.96
N MET A 626 -7.12 8.35 3.39
CA MET A 626 -6.65 7.02 2.97
C MET A 626 -6.52 6.05 4.15
N CYS A 627 -5.97 6.46 5.28
CA CYS A 627 -5.87 5.62 6.48
C CYS A 627 -7.25 5.12 6.94
N LYS A 628 -8.27 5.98 6.85
CA LYS A 628 -9.64 5.65 7.23
C LYS A 628 -10.24 4.57 6.33
N LEU A 629 -9.93 4.61 5.04
CA LEU A 629 -10.43 3.68 4.03
C LEU A 629 -9.60 2.39 3.95
N LEU A 630 -8.32 2.48 4.22
CA LEU A 630 -7.33 1.43 4.02
C LEU A 630 -6.64 1.07 5.35
N HIS A 631 -7.41 0.63 6.34
CA HIS A 631 -6.87 0.27 7.66
C HIS A 631 -5.69 -0.72 7.60
N CYS A 632 -5.69 -1.62 6.61
CA CYS A 632 -4.64 -2.63 6.46
C CYS A 632 -3.26 -2.04 6.14
N ILE A 633 -3.19 -0.88 5.48
CA ILE A 633 -1.93 -0.20 5.13
C ILE A 633 -1.73 1.10 5.92
N SER A 634 -2.57 1.38 6.94
CA SER A 634 -2.47 2.60 7.75
C SER A 634 -1.08 2.86 8.32
N PRO A 635 -0.34 1.86 8.84
CA PRO A 635 1.02 2.11 9.34
C PRO A 635 1.94 2.67 8.26
N LYS A 636 1.93 2.10 7.05
CA LYS A 636 2.74 2.59 5.93
C LYS A 636 2.38 4.03 5.57
N ILE A 637 1.08 4.34 5.52
CA ILE A 637 0.59 5.69 5.20
C ILE A 637 1.05 6.69 6.28
N ILE A 638 0.94 6.32 7.56
CA ILE A 638 1.34 7.19 8.67
C ILE A 638 2.85 7.44 8.66
N PHE A 639 3.67 6.42 8.42
CA PHE A 639 5.12 6.61 8.28
C PHE A 639 5.47 7.49 7.09
N SER A 640 4.74 7.38 5.97
CA SER A 640 4.94 8.29 4.84
C SER A 640 4.48 9.73 5.12
N MET A 641 3.55 9.98 6.08
CA MET A 641 3.31 11.34 6.56
C MET A 641 4.55 11.91 7.27
N LEU A 642 5.23 11.09 8.07
CA LEU A 642 6.47 11.50 8.73
C LEU A 642 7.57 11.79 7.70
N GLU A 643 7.64 10.99 6.64
CA GLU A 643 8.58 11.21 5.53
C GLU A 643 8.32 12.56 4.82
N LEU A 644 7.06 12.99 4.66
CA LEU A 644 6.76 14.32 4.10
C LEU A 644 7.25 15.46 4.99
N LEU A 645 7.09 15.33 6.32
CA LEU A 645 7.60 16.30 7.29
C LEU A 645 9.13 16.36 7.26
N ASP A 646 9.76 15.21 7.21
CA ASP A 646 11.22 15.09 7.13
C ASP A 646 11.76 15.61 5.80
N PHE A 647 11.02 15.39 4.71
CA PHE A 647 11.38 15.89 3.39
C PHE A 647 11.36 17.42 3.33
N TYR A 648 10.36 18.06 3.96
CA TYR A 648 10.33 19.51 4.08
C TYR A 648 11.56 20.03 4.86
N ALA A 649 11.87 19.40 5.99
CA ALA A 649 13.06 19.76 6.77
C ALA A 649 14.37 19.56 5.99
N TYR A 650 14.45 18.49 5.22
CA TYR A 650 15.59 18.22 4.33
C TYR A 650 15.71 19.31 3.24
N ALA A 651 14.61 19.71 2.63
CA ALA A 651 14.61 20.78 1.64
C ALA A 651 15.07 22.11 2.23
N VAL A 652 14.58 22.47 3.42
CA VAL A 652 15.02 23.65 4.15
C VAL A 652 16.54 23.60 4.46
N HIS A 653 17.03 22.43 4.85
CA HIS A 653 18.46 22.20 5.06
C HIS A 653 19.28 22.41 3.78
N GLU A 654 18.83 21.83 2.66
CA GLU A 654 19.51 21.94 1.37
C GLU A 654 19.61 23.41 0.89
N ILE A 655 18.50 24.14 1.07
CA ILE A 655 18.41 25.54 0.59
C ILE A 655 19.19 26.50 1.52
N PHE A 656 19.00 26.33 2.83
CA PHE A 656 19.40 27.35 3.79
C PHE A 656 20.49 26.88 4.77
N GLY A 657 20.74 25.58 4.88
CA GLY A 657 21.68 25.01 5.87
C GLY A 657 23.08 24.74 5.36
N LYS A 658 23.25 24.54 4.04
CA LYS A 658 24.56 24.13 3.45
C LYS A 658 25.52 25.29 3.19
N ASP A 659 25.07 26.51 3.23
CA ASP A 659 25.81 27.71 2.82
C ASP A 659 26.67 28.33 3.93
N ALA A 660 26.99 27.58 4.97
CA ALA A 660 27.79 28.08 6.07
C ALA A 660 29.26 28.28 5.64
N LEU A 661 29.81 29.46 5.94
CA LEU A 661 31.25 29.74 5.80
C LEU A 661 32.11 29.06 6.90
N VAL A 662 31.45 28.48 7.89
CA VAL A 662 32.00 27.89 9.09
C VAL A 662 31.67 26.41 9.13
N ALA A 663 32.51 25.58 9.68
CA ALA A 663 32.20 24.18 9.92
C ALA A 663 30.98 24.05 10.84
N THR A 664 29.90 23.48 10.34
CA THR A 664 28.65 23.31 11.08
C THR A 664 28.52 21.89 11.66
N ASP A 665 29.57 21.06 11.54
CA ASP A 665 29.52 19.65 11.90
C ASP A 665 29.11 19.43 13.36
N ASN A 666 29.52 20.31 14.26
CA ASN A 666 29.14 20.25 15.68
C ASN A 666 27.77 20.85 16.01
N LEU A 667 27.11 21.49 15.04
CA LEU A 667 25.77 22.06 15.23
C LEU A 667 24.65 21.05 14.97
N TYR A 668 24.97 19.98 14.25
CA TYR A 668 24.01 18.92 13.97
C TYR A 668 23.91 17.97 15.14
N THR A 669 22.68 17.79 15.63
CA THR A 669 22.44 16.70 16.57
C THR A 669 22.49 15.36 15.81
N PRO A 670 22.98 14.27 16.43
CA PRO A 670 23.01 12.95 15.78
C PRO A 670 21.64 12.53 15.25
N TYR A 671 20.58 12.96 15.91
CA TYR A 671 19.20 12.71 15.52
C TYR A 671 18.83 13.44 14.23
N LEU A 672 19.14 14.74 14.12
CA LEU A 672 18.90 15.52 12.91
C LEU A 672 19.68 14.95 11.73
N GLU A 673 20.94 14.64 11.92
CA GLU A 673 21.80 14.09 10.87
C GLU A 673 21.29 12.73 10.38
N GLN A 674 20.86 11.86 11.27
CA GLN A 674 20.25 10.58 10.93
C GLN A 674 19.00 10.77 10.06
N ARG A 675 18.13 11.73 10.41
CA ARG A 675 16.90 12.01 9.65
C ARG A 675 17.22 12.56 8.26
N LEU A 676 18.12 13.51 8.14
CA LEU A 676 18.52 14.06 6.84
C LEU A 676 19.10 12.97 5.92
N ARG A 677 19.95 12.09 6.43
CA ARG A 677 20.48 10.95 5.68
C ARG A 677 19.38 9.93 5.30
N ALA A 678 18.42 9.69 6.19
CA ALA A 678 17.30 8.81 5.89
C ALA A 678 16.45 9.35 4.74
N VAL A 679 16.15 10.64 4.71
CA VAL A 679 15.43 11.29 3.61
C VAL A 679 16.23 11.20 2.31
N GLU A 680 17.52 11.46 2.34
CA GLU A 680 18.39 11.36 1.16
C GLU A 680 18.34 9.94 0.58
N SER A 681 18.47 8.91 1.42
CA SER A 681 18.47 7.52 0.97
C SER A 681 17.10 7.02 0.50
N ASN A 682 16.04 7.36 1.22
CA ASN A 682 14.73 6.76 1.05
C ASN A 682 13.81 7.55 0.10
N VAL A 683 13.94 8.87 0.08
CA VAL A 683 13.04 9.75 -0.67
C VAL A 683 13.75 10.34 -1.88
N VAL A 684 14.83 11.06 -1.68
CA VAL A 684 15.53 11.83 -2.73
C VAL A 684 16.03 10.95 -3.86
N ASN A 685 16.59 9.79 -3.55
CA ASN A 685 17.09 8.84 -4.56
C ASN A 685 15.99 8.21 -5.43
N GLN A 686 14.74 8.29 -5.00
CA GLN A 686 13.58 7.76 -5.76
C GLN A 686 12.93 8.81 -6.66
N ILE A 687 13.23 10.08 -6.46
CA ILE A 687 12.64 11.21 -7.19
C ILE A 687 13.51 11.59 -8.37
N LYS A 688 12.89 11.74 -9.55
CA LYS A 688 13.59 12.14 -10.79
C LYS A 688 13.82 13.65 -10.90
N VAL A 689 13.16 14.42 -10.08
CA VAL A 689 13.12 15.90 -10.16
C VAL A 689 14.24 16.56 -9.34
N TRP A 690 14.93 15.79 -8.52
CA TRP A 690 16.03 16.31 -7.71
C TRP A 690 17.36 16.33 -8.52
N PRO A 691 18.20 17.38 -8.41
CA PRO A 691 18.12 18.56 -7.53
C PRO A 691 17.18 19.64 -8.04
N LEU A 692 16.61 20.41 -7.10
CA LEU A 692 15.70 21.51 -7.38
C LEU A 692 16.44 22.67 -8.05
N ASN A 693 15.80 23.27 -9.05
CA ASN A 693 16.28 24.50 -9.68
C ASN A 693 15.62 25.71 -8.98
N PHE A 694 16.22 26.11 -7.87
CA PHE A 694 15.70 27.25 -7.12
C PHE A 694 15.62 28.53 -7.99
N SER A 695 14.58 29.31 -7.75
CA SER A 695 14.37 30.55 -8.47
C SER A 695 15.60 31.47 -8.32
N SER A 696 16.00 32.15 -9.39
CA SER A 696 17.11 33.12 -9.38
C SER A 696 16.89 34.23 -8.37
N LEU A 697 15.64 34.54 -8.01
CA LEU A 697 15.25 35.50 -7.00
C LEU A 697 15.77 35.12 -5.61
N ILE A 698 15.55 33.87 -5.17
CA ILE A 698 16.02 33.39 -3.86
C ILE A 698 17.55 33.40 -3.81
N ASN A 699 18.23 32.97 -4.86
CA ASN A 699 19.69 33.01 -4.90
C ASN A 699 20.26 34.44 -4.79
N ASN A 700 19.58 35.44 -5.35
CA ASN A 700 19.97 36.83 -5.20
C ASN A 700 19.72 37.32 -3.76
N GLU A 701 18.60 36.99 -3.15
CA GLU A 701 18.30 37.34 -1.75
C GLU A 701 19.26 36.67 -0.75
N LEU A 702 19.63 35.44 -0.97
CA LEU A 702 20.63 34.72 -0.14
C LEU A 702 22.04 35.29 -0.24
N ALA A 703 22.32 36.06 -1.28
CA ALA A 703 23.58 36.77 -1.48
C ALA A 703 23.54 38.23 -1.00
N ASN A 704 22.37 38.80 -0.70
CA ASN A 704 22.16 40.17 -0.37
C ASN A 704 22.46 40.47 1.12
N PRO A 705 23.42 41.32 1.45
CA PRO A 705 23.72 41.69 2.83
C PRO A 705 22.65 42.57 3.45
N ASP A 706 21.89 43.38 2.68
CA ASP A 706 20.85 44.26 3.21
C ASP A 706 19.68 43.50 3.82
N THR A 707 19.37 42.33 3.29
CA THR A 707 18.35 41.42 3.84
C THR A 707 18.91 40.40 4.82
N LEU A 708 20.12 40.65 5.32
CA LEU A 708 20.89 39.68 6.14
C LEU A 708 20.93 38.30 5.49
N TYR A 709 21.31 38.25 4.22
CA TYR A 709 21.45 37.03 3.46
C TYR A 709 20.16 36.16 3.46
N GLY A 710 19.01 36.84 3.25
CA GLY A 710 17.69 36.22 3.18
C GLY A 710 17.19 35.72 4.55
N LEU A 711 17.55 36.35 5.63
CA LEU A 711 17.09 36.00 6.99
C LEU A 711 15.58 35.91 7.11
N PRO A 712 14.74 36.83 6.54
CA PRO A 712 13.29 36.67 6.58
C PRO A 712 12.80 35.37 6.00
N HIS A 713 13.32 34.94 4.84
CA HIS A 713 12.96 33.70 4.19
C HIS A 713 13.38 32.48 5.00
N ARG A 714 14.56 32.54 5.63
CA ARG A 714 15.06 31.47 6.53
C ARG A 714 14.18 31.32 7.78
N ILE A 715 13.73 32.43 8.34
CA ILE A 715 12.82 32.43 9.49
C ILE A 715 11.48 31.81 9.10
N VAL A 716 10.89 32.27 7.99
CA VAL A 716 9.63 31.70 7.50
C VAL A 716 9.76 30.20 7.23
N ALA A 717 10.86 29.76 6.66
CA ALA A 717 11.09 28.35 6.40
C ALA A 717 11.13 27.50 7.68
N ILE A 718 11.85 27.95 8.69
CA ILE A 718 11.97 27.26 9.97
C ILE A 718 10.66 27.31 10.77
N GLU A 719 10.05 28.49 10.89
CA GLU A 719 8.82 28.65 11.67
C GLU A 719 7.62 27.99 11.01
N ALA A 720 7.54 27.98 9.68
CA ALA A 720 6.55 27.18 8.95
C ALA A 720 6.70 25.69 9.24
N GLY A 721 7.93 25.17 9.25
CA GLY A 721 8.20 23.79 9.62
C GLY A 721 7.83 23.48 11.08
N ARG A 722 8.11 24.39 12.00
CA ARG A 722 7.68 24.24 13.42
C ARG A 722 6.18 24.25 13.56
N THR A 723 5.52 25.18 12.91
CA THR A 723 4.05 25.28 12.89
C THR A 723 3.44 24.00 12.31
N MET A 724 3.96 23.53 11.19
CA MET A 724 3.51 22.30 10.54
C MET A 724 3.65 21.10 11.49
N PHE A 725 4.76 20.98 12.18
CA PHE A 725 4.99 19.91 13.16
C PHE A 725 4.04 20.01 14.36
N GLN A 726 3.83 21.21 14.91
CA GLN A 726 2.87 21.47 15.99
C GLN A 726 1.44 21.12 15.56
N GLN A 727 1.05 21.48 14.34
CA GLN A 727 -0.25 21.11 13.80
C GLN A 727 -0.37 19.58 13.61
N PHE A 728 0.69 18.90 13.25
CA PHE A 728 0.71 17.44 13.16
C PHE A 728 0.60 16.77 14.55
N GLN A 729 1.19 17.33 15.58
CA GLN A 729 1.05 16.81 16.97
C GLN A 729 -0.41 16.78 17.44
N VAL A 730 -1.27 17.68 16.95
CA VAL A 730 -2.71 17.67 17.27
C VAL A 730 -3.37 16.34 16.85
N LEU A 731 -2.81 15.69 15.82
CA LEU A 731 -3.33 14.43 15.30
C LEU A 731 -2.85 13.19 16.06
N GLN A 732 -1.91 13.32 17.00
CA GLN A 732 -1.24 12.19 17.67
C GLN A 732 -2.21 11.16 18.24
N ASN A 733 -3.23 11.58 18.97
CA ASN A 733 -4.21 10.68 19.58
C ASN A 733 -4.97 9.89 18.51
N TYR A 734 -5.35 10.54 17.43
CA TYR A 734 -6.05 9.90 16.33
C TYR A 734 -5.15 8.89 15.59
N LEU A 735 -3.92 9.28 15.30
CA LEU A 735 -2.93 8.40 14.65
C LEU A 735 -2.61 7.17 15.51
N ASN A 736 -2.51 7.33 16.84
CA ASN A 736 -2.32 6.22 17.75
C ASN A 736 -3.47 5.21 17.75
N HIS A 737 -4.70 5.64 17.46
CA HIS A 737 -5.83 4.71 17.28
C HIS A 737 -5.74 3.91 15.98
N LEU A 738 -5.17 4.49 14.93
CA LEU A 738 -5.00 3.83 13.63
C LEU A 738 -3.79 2.89 13.58
N LEU A 739 -2.82 3.07 14.49
CA LEU A 739 -1.61 2.27 14.52
C LEU A 739 -1.76 1.01 15.38
N PRO A 740 -1.18 -0.11 14.94
CA PRO A 740 -0.99 -1.29 15.78
C PRO A 740 -0.22 -0.94 17.06
N ALA A 741 -0.45 -1.71 18.12
CA ALA A 741 0.20 -1.45 19.41
C ALA A 741 1.74 -1.46 19.35
N GLY A 742 2.32 -2.26 18.43
CA GLY A 742 3.78 -2.34 18.23
C GLY A 742 4.40 -1.09 17.63
N ASP A 743 3.65 -0.35 16.80
CA ASP A 743 4.17 0.81 16.05
C ASP A 743 3.93 2.16 16.75
N ARG A 744 3.04 2.19 17.76
CA ARG A 744 2.76 3.39 18.56
C ARG A 744 3.99 4.02 19.22
N PRO A 745 4.93 3.26 19.79
CA PRO A 745 6.14 3.83 20.38
C PRO A 745 7.01 4.57 19.37
N ILE A 746 7.02 4.15 18.09
CA ILE A 746 7.79 4.79 17.04
C ILE A 746 7.25 6.20 16.77
N LEU A 747 5.91 6.32 16.64
CA LEU A 747 5.26 7.62 16.47
C LEU A 747 5.46 8.52 17.70
N SER A 748 5.30 7.97 18.92
CA SER A 748 5.49 8.74 20.16
C SER A 748 6.93 9.26 20.27
N ASN A 749 7.92 8.41 20.01
CA ASN A 749 9.32 8.80 20.00
C ASN A 749 9.62 9.88 18.94
N TYR A 750 9.03 9.75 17.74
CA TYR A 750 9.16 10.77 16.70
C TYR A 750 8.60 12.13 17.17
N LEU A 751 7.46 12.15 17.83
CA LEU A 751 6.80 13.36 18.30
C LEU A 751 7.46 13.95 19.54
N GLU A 752 8.02 13.14 20.43
CA GLU A 752 8.80 13.58 21.60
C GLU A 752 10.09 14.28 21.18
N HIS A 753 10.73 13.80 20.10
CA HIS A 753 11.93 14.41 19.53
C HIS A 753 11.62 15.49 18.48
N GLY A 754 10.43 16.08 18.54
CA GLY A 754 9.93 17.07 17.58
C GLY A 754 10.66 18.41 17.56
N GLU A 755 11.64 18.62 18.43
CA GLU A 755 12.50 19.80 18.43
C GLU A 755 13.52 19.82 17.27
N PHE A 756 13.51 18.82 16.37
CA PHE A 756 14.45 18.75 15.25
C PHE A 756 14.44 20.00 14.33
N MET A 757 13.29 20.70 14.21
CA MET A 757 13.23 21.97 13.52
C MET A 757 13.97 23.08 14.26
N ALA A 758 13.96 23.05 15.59
CA ALA A 758 14.78 23.95 16.41
C ALA A 758 16.28 23.61 16.26
N ASP A 759 16.61 22.33 16.13
CA ASP A 759 17.98 21.93 15.82
C ASP A 759 18.42 22.34 14.42
N LEU A 760 17.53 22.25 13.44
CA LEU A 760 17.77 22.72 12.07
C LEU A 760 17.92 24.24 11.99
N ALA A 761 17.27 24.98 12.88
CA ALA A 761 17.40 26.43 12.98
C ALA A 761 18.85 26.86 13.29
N LYS A 762 19.59 26.06 14.06
CA LYS A 762 20.97 26.37 14.44
C LYS A 762 21.89 26.50 13.20
N PRO A 763 22.07 25.50 12.34
CA PRO A 763 22.90 25.64 11.13
C PRO A 763 22.36 26.70 10.18
N VAL A 764 21.03 26.80 10.00
CA VAL A 764 20.42 27.78 9.11
C VAL A 764 20.73 29.22 9.51
N TYR A 765 20.58 29.55 10.81
CA TYR A 765 20.91 30.90 11.28
C TYR A 765 22.42 31.13 11.38
N THR A 766 23.22 30.09 11.61
CA THR A 766 24.68 30.18 11.58
C THR A 766 25.19 30.52 10.18
N CYS A 767 24.52 30.08 9.12
CA CYS A 767 24.85 30.50 7.75
C CYS A 767 24.77 32.02 7.59
N VAL A 768 23.82 32.69 8.24
CA VAL A 768 23.68 34.16 8.22
C VAL A 768 24.73 34.81 9.12
N THR A 769 24.77 34.41 10.38
CA THR A 769 25.64 35.06 11.38
C THR A 769 27.11 34.93 11.08
N SER A 770 27.54 33.83 10.44
CA SER A 770 28.91 33.63 9.99
C SER A 770 29.34 34.53 8.82
N ARG A 771 28.38 35.03 8.04
CA ARG A 771 28.64 36.00 6.96
C ARG A 771 28.64 37.45 7.41
N VAL A 772 27.86 37.73 8.46
CA VAL A 772 27.79 39.10 9.02
C VAL A 772 29.06 39.48 9.74
N ILE A 773 29.70 38.53 10.42
CA ILE A 773 30.97 38.75 11.08
C ILE A 773 32.10 38.57 10.07
N ASP A 774 32.95 39.60 9.88
CA ASP A 774 34.14 39.46 9.06
C ASP A 774 35.23 38.69 9.81
N LEU A 775 35.05 37.36 9.82
CA LEU A 775 35.90 36.41 10.52
C LEU A 775 37.40 36.58 10.18
N PRO A 776 37.78 36.66 8.89
CA PRO A 776 39.20 36.83 8.53
C PRO A 776 39.82 38.13 9.01
N ALA A 777 39.07 39.22 8.94
CA ALA A 777 39.53 40.54 9.37
C ALA A 777 39.76 40.57 10.89
N ILE A 778 38.83 40.02 11.65
CA ILE A 778 38.91 39.96 13.11
C ILE A 778 40.08 39.07 13.53
N LEU A 779 40.23 37.87 12.96
CA LEU A 779 41.35 36.98 13.27
C LEU A 779 42.71 37.62 12.88
N ALA A 780 42.76 38.34 11.76
CA ALA A 780 43.97 39.07 11.36
C ALA A 780 44.28 40.21 12.36
N GLN A 781 43.28 40.86 12.96
CA GLN A 781 43.50 41.84 13.97
C GLN A 781 43.92 41.23 15.30
N MET A 782 43.27 40.12 15.74
CA MET A 782 43.65 39.35 16.92
C MET A 782 45.11 38.85 16.85
N SER A 783 45.57 38.47 15.69
CA SER A 783 46.98 38.03 15.46
C SER A 783 47.98 39.15 15.61
N LYS A 784 47.59 40.42 15.45
CA LYS A 784 48.44 41.62 15.64
C LYS A 784 48.50 42.07 17.07
N VAL A 785 47.63 41.62 17.96
CA VAL A 785 47.60 41.98 19.37
C VAL A 785 48.82 41.36 20.08
N LYS A 786 49.45 42.15 20.90
CA LYS A 786 50.55 41.67 21.74
C LYS A 786 49.99 41.06 23.02
N TRP A 787 49.98 39.72 23.08
CA TRP A 787 49.48 38.96 24.26
C TRP A 787 50.59 38.73 25.31
N ASP A 788 51.81 39.10 25.04
CA ASP A 788 52.90 39.07 26.00
C ASP A 788 53.10 40.44 26.64
N VAL A 789 52.18 40.84 27.55
CA VAL A 789 52.14 42.13 28.18
C VAL A 789 52.35 41.98 29.70
N ASN A 790 53.14 42.86 30.34
CA ASN A 790 53.38 42.78 31.79
C ASN A 790 52.25 43.42 32.59
N HIS A 791 51.63 44.44 32.04
CA HIS A 791 50.52 45.16 32.68
C HIS A 791 49.35 45.34 31.70
N VAL A 792 48.13 45.09 32.18
CA VAL A 792 46.91 45.31 31.41
C VAL A 792 46.62 46.81 31.47
N THR A 793 46.52 47.45 30.29
CA THR A 793 45.90 48.76 30.14
C THR A 793 44.39 48.57 30.35
N HIS A 794 43.71 49.50 31.01
CA HIS A 794 42.25 49.41 31.21
C HIS A 794 41.45 49.54 29.88
N GLN A 795 42.11 49.37 28.77
CA GLN A 795 41.53 49.54 27.46
C GLN A 795 41.53 48.20 26.74
N HIS A 796 40.36 47.79 26.21
CA HIS A 796 40.18 46.57 25.41
C HIS A 796 40.85 46.69 24.04
N SER A 797 41.04 45.63 23.35
CA SER A 797 41.71 45.55 22.10
C SER A 797 40.80 45.99 20.93
N ASN A 798 41.39 46.63 19.85
CA ASN A 798 40.65 47.14 18.73
C ASN A 798 39.80 46.10 17.99
N TYR A 799 40.12 44.81 17.96
CA TYR A 799 39.32 43.78 17.34
C TYR A 799 37.96 43.65 18.03
N SER A 800 37.89 43.90 19.37
CA SER A 800 36.64 43.87 20.13
C SER A 800 35.70 44.99 19.66
N ASP A 801 36.23 46.15 19.32
CA ASP A 801 35.42 47.24 18.78
C ASP A 801 34.88 46.93 17.38
N VAL A 802 35.70 46.27 16.55
CA VAL A 802 35.24 45.83 15.22
C VAL A 802 34.15 44.76 15.33
N LEU A 803 34.32 43.80 16.23
CA LEU A 803 33.34 42.76 16.50
C LEU A 803 32.03 43.38 17.03
N ASN A 804 32.13 44.31 18.00
CA ASN A 804 30.96 45.02 18.53
C ASN A 804 30.23 45.87 17.48
N ARG A 805 30.99 46.46 16.52
CA ARG A 805 30.40 47.18 15.40
C ARG A 805 29.65 46.27 14.44
N ASN A 806 30.21 45.11 14.13
CA ASN A 806 29.51 44.10 13.29
C ASN A 806 28.20 43.68 13.94
N ILE A 807 28.20 43.44 15.25
CA ILE A 807 27.00 43.10 16.01
C ILE A 807 25.98 44.24 16.05
N GLN A 808 26.45 45.49 16.18
CA GLN A 808 25.58 46.66 16.16
C GLN A 808 24.91 46.83 14.80
N ASN A 809 25.68 46.68 13.71
CA ASN A 809 25.12 46.72 12.37
C ASN A 809 24.09 45.58 12.17
N PHE A 810 24.40 44.38 12.65
CA PHE A 810 23.46 43.28 12.62
C PHE A 810 22.18 43.60 13.38
N ALA A 811 22.26 44.19 14.57
CA ALA A 811 21.10 44.54 15.37
C ALA A 811 20.21 45.57 14.65
N MET A 812 20.82 46.56 13.96
CA MET A 812 20.05 47.57 13.21
C MET A 812 19.31 46.93 12.03
N CYS A 813 19.97 46.11 11.26
CA CYS A 813 19.32 45.37 10.17
C CYS A 813 18.23 44.40 10.67
N LEU A 814 18.49 43.73 11.80
CA LEU A 814 17.53 42.84 12.43
C LEU A 814 16.25 43.58 12.88
N GLU A 815 16.40 44.79 13.43
CA GLU A 815 15.28 45.65 13.84
C GLU A 815 14.42 46.08 12.64
N GLU A 816 15.03 46.32 11.49
CA GLU A 816 14.28 46.64 10.24
C GLU A 816 13.49 45.42 9.77
N ILE A 817 14.09 44.23 9.76
CA ILE A 817 13.44 42.98 9.36
C ILE A 817 12.32 42.60 10.34
N THR A 818 12.46 42.92 11.62
CA THR A 818 11.41 42.67 12.65
C THR A 818 10.08 43.34 12.33
N LYS A 819 10.09 44.42 11.54
CA LYS A 819 8.86 45.13 11.13
C LYS A 819 8.06 44.29 10.10
N GLU A 820 8.71 43.46 9.33
CA GLU A 820 8.11 42.67 8.26
C GLU A 820 7.75 41.24 8.69
N VAL A 821 8.61 40.60 9.48
CA VAL A 821 8.45 39.18 9.91
C VAL A 821 8.72 39.09 11.41
N PRO A 822 7.87 38.37 12.19
CA PRO A 822 8.14 38.13 13.61
C PRO A 822 9.38 37.24 13.74
N ILE A 823 10.43 37.81 14.34
CA ILE A 823 11.73 37.17 14.44
C ILE A 823 11.81 36.34 15.72
N PRO A 824 12.26 35.05 15.69
CA PRO A 824 12.62 34.28 16.87
C PRO A 824 13.96 34.80 17.43
N SER A 825 13.98 35.99 17.97
CA SER A 825 15.18 36.73 18.42
C SER A 825 16.12 35.87 19.26
N LYS A 826 15.57 35.03 20.10
CA LYS A 826 16.37 34.16 21.00
C LYS A 826 17.25 33.19 20.20
N HIS A 827 16.75 32.59 19.14
CA HIS A 827 17.50 31.59 18.35
C HIS A 827 18.52 32.28 17.44
N VAL A 828 18.16 33.39 16.83
CA VAL A 828 19.02 34.17 15.96
C VAL A 828 20.20 34.77 16.75
N TRP A 829 19.93 35.38 17.90
CA TRP A 829 20.98 35.92 18.75
C TRP A 829 21.85 34.84 19.40
N ASN A 830 21.28 33.66 19.70
CA ASN A 830 22.08 32.52 20.18
C ASN A 830 23.07 32.04 19.11
N SER A 831 22.65 32.03 17.85
CA SER A 831 23.54 31.71 16.74
C SER A 831 24.64 32.75 16.56
N MET A 832 24.32 34.04 16.74
CA MET A 832 25.31 35.10 16.72
C MET A 832 26.34 34.94 17.84
N ALA A 833 25.86 34.68 19.08
CA ALA A 833 26.71 34.41 20.23
C ALA A 833 27.63 33.21 19.97
N HIS A 834 27.08 32.13 19.37
CA HIS A 834 27.84 30.94 19.03
C HIS A 834 29.01 31.28 18.07
N VAL A 835 28.73 31.90 16.96
CA VAL A 835 29.76 32.22 15.95
C VAL A 835 30.82 33.16 16.55
N ALA A 836 30.39 34.19 17.26
CA ALA A 836 31.32 35.15 17.86
C ALA A 836 32.20 34.55 18.96
N THR A 837 31.66 33.70 19.80
CA THR A 837 32.44 33.05 20.88
C THR A 837 33.40 31.98 20.33
N HIS A 838 32.99 31.22 19.28
CA HIS A 838 33.89 30.30 18.61
C HIS A 838 35.01 31.03 17.86
N LEU A 839 34.71 32.17 17.24
CA LEU A 839 35.71 33.04 16.63
C LEU A 839 36.73 33.52 17.67
N LEU A 840 36.28 33.95 18.84
CA LEU A 840 37.17 34.40 19.92
C LEU A 840 38.07 33.28 20.39
N VAL A 841 37.54 32.09 20.60
CA VAL A 841 38.35 30.91 21.03
C VAL A 841 39.35 30.56 19.92
N GLU A 842 38.93 30.56 18.62
CA GLU A 842 39.89 30.34 17.52
C GLU A 842 41.00 31.39 17.52
N GLY A 843 40.67 32.66 17.68
CA GLY A 843 41.62 33.74 17.79
C GLY A 843 42.57 33.60 18.98
N PHE A 844 42.02 33.25 20.16
CA PHE A 844 42.82 33.01 21.39
C PHE A 844 43.70 31.76 21.26
N SER A 845 43.21 30.72 20.59
CA SER A 845 44.02 29.52 20.37
C SER A 845 45.21 29.77 19.47
N ASN A 846 45.15 30.69 18.54
CA ASN A 846 46.27 31.01 17.64
C ASN A 846 47.38 31.85 18.32
N VAL A 847 47.25 32.19 19.56
CA VAL A 847 48.27 32.96 20.32
C VAL A 847 49.49 32.10 20.62
N LYS A 848 50.68 32.55 20.13
CA LYS A 848 51.90 31.81 20.28
C LYS A 848 52.58 32.00 21.68
N LYS A 849 52.39 33.16 22.30
CA LYS A 849 52.91 33.46 23.65
C LYS A 849 51.87 34.30 24.39
N CYS A 850 51.53 33.92 25.59
CA CYS A 850 50.59 34.61 26.45
C CYS A 850 51.13 34.75 27.86
N SER A 851 51.27 36.00 28.31
CA SER A 851 51.66 36.33 29.70
C SER A 851 50.43 36.37 30.60
N ALA A 852 50.63 36.56 31.92
CA ALA A 852 49.54 36.80 32.85
C ALA A 852 48.75 38.06 32.50
N GLY A 853 49.42 39.13 32.04
CA GLY A 853 48.77 40.33 31.51
C GLY A 853 47.97 40.05 30.22
N GLY A 854 48.47 39.22 29.33
CA GLY A 854 47.75 38.81 28.12
C GLY A 854 46.47 38.04 28.42
N ARG A 855 46.51 37.13 29.38
CA ARG A 855 45.31 36.37 29.85
C ARG A 855 44.25 37.30 30.44
N ALA A 856 44.68 38.27 31.29
CA ALA A 856 43.78 39.28 31.83
C ALA A 856 43.19 40.18 30.72
N LEU A 857 43.96 40.47 29.64
CA LEU A 857 43.46 41.16 28.46
C LEU A 857 42.42 40.35 27.72
N MET A 858 42.64 39.02 27.53
CA MET A 858 41.65 38.13 26.94
C MET A 858 40.32 38.16 27.75
N GLN A 859 40.42 38.12 29.07
CA GLN A 859 39.23 38.21 29.94
C GLN A 859 38.54 39.58 29.83
N LEU A 860 39.30 40.65 29.74
CA LEU A 860 38.79 42.02 29.60
C LEU A 860 38.07 42.18 28.26
N ASP A 861 38.68 41.76 27.18
CA ASP A 861 38.12 41.82 25.84
C ASP A 861 36.84 40.99 25.74
N PHE A 862 36.87 39.79 26.28
CA PHE A 862 35.71 38.92 26.32
C PHE A 862 34.57 39.45 27.20
N ALA A 863 34.91 40.00 28.39
CA ALA A 863 33.90 40.63 29.26
C ALA A 863 33.25 41.85 28.60
N ASN A 864 34.06 42.67 27.90
CA ASN A 864 33.53 43.83 27.15
C ASN A 864 32.59 43.37 26.03
N PHE A 865 33.00 42.39 25.24
CA PHE A 865 32.19 41.79 24.19
C PHE A 865 30.86 41.21 24.72
N MET A 866 30.94 40.36 25.76
CA MET A 866 29.73 39.74 26.33
C MET A 866 28.77 40.74 26.94
N SER A 867 29.29 41.77 27.62
CA SER A 867 28.46 42.82 28.17
C SER A 867 27.76 43.64 27.09
N PHE A 868 28.43 43.89 25.95
CA PHE A 868 27.87 44.57 24.79
C PHE A 868 26.81 43.72 24.11
N LEU A 869 27.09 42.41 23.89
CA LEU A 869 26.16 41.50 23.29
C LEU A 869 24.89 41.29 24.14
N GLU A 870 25.05 41.10 25.44
CA GLU A 870 23.94 40.96 26.40
C GLU A 870 23.08 42.23 26.47
N LEU A 871 23.72 43.43 26.32
CA LEU A 871 23.03 44.72 26.30
C LEU A 871 22.17 44.89 25.05
N ILE A 872 22.72 44.59 23.87
CA ILE A 872 22.02 44.78 22.60
C ILE A 872 20.93 43.74 22.41
N SER A 873 21.22 42.49 22.74
CA SER A 873 20.27 41.38 22.54
C SER A 873 19.19 41.28 23.59
N HIS A 874 19.36 41.94 24.75
CA HIS A 874 18.55 41.78 25.94
C HIS A 874 18.47 40.34 26.49
N GLN A 875 19.48 39.53 26.22
CA GLN A 875 19.53 38.09 26.58
C GLN A 875 20.85 37.74 27.27
N LYS A 876 20.83 36.66 28.07
CA LYS A 876 22.02 36.12 28.69
C LYS A 876 22.44 34.82 28.02
N TYR A 877 23.73 34.61 27.85
CA TYR A 877 24.34 33.46 27.18
C TYR A 877 25.26 32.63 28.08
N PRO A 878 24.75 31.98 29.14
CA PRO A 878 25.59 31.32 30.13
C PRO A 878 26.47 30.21 29.55
N GLN A 879 25.96 29.47 28.56
CA GLN A 879 26.69 28.37 27.92
C GLN A 879 27.84 28.91 27.05
N HIS A 880 27.59 29.89 26.22
CA HIS A 880 28.63 30.52 25.40
C HIS A 880 29.66 31.27 26.22
N ARG A 881 29.24 31.87 27.33
CA ARG A 881 30.15 32.49 28.27
C ARG A 881 31.03 31.45 28.90
N ALA A 882 30.48 30.34 29.38
CA ALA A 882 31.25 29.24 30.00
C ALA A 882 32.28 28.66 29.05
N TYR A 883 31.89 28.49 27.76
CA TYR A 883 32.76 27.96 26.70
C TYR A 883 34.07 28.76 26.56
N VAL A 884 33.99 30.08 26.46
CA VAL A 884 35.18 30.95 26.37
C VAL A 884 35.91 31.07 27.69
N ASP A 885 35.18 31.22 28.80
CA ASP A 885 35.76 31.34 30.14
C ASP A 885 36.59 30.10 30.54
N VAL A 886 36.09 28.90 30.20
CA VAL A 886 36.80 27.64 30.45
C VAL A 886 38.08 27.59 29.62
N PHE A 887 38.05 28.01 28.35
CA PHE A 887 39.21 28.05 27.47
C PHE A 887 40.28 29.03 28.03
N ILE A 888 39.88 30.24 28.47
CA ILE A 888 40.82 31.21 29.07
C ILE A 888 41.35 30.71 30.43
N LYS A 889 40.50 30.05 31.23
CA LYS A 889 40.91 29.46 32.51
C LYS A 889 41.94 28.35 32.33
N ALA A 890 41.93 27.63 31.23
CA ALA A 890 42.90 26.57 30.91
C ALA A 890 44.36 27.08 30.97
N TYR A 891 44.58 28.36 30.66
CA TYR A 891 45.93 28.97 30.77
C TYR A 891 46.43 29.12 32.23
N TYR A 892 45.53 28.99 33.23
CA TYR A 892 45.86 29.11 34.67
C TYR A 892 45.95 27.76 35.37
N PHE A 893 45.66 26.65 34.69
CA PHE A 893 45.70 25.34 35.30
C PHE A 893 47.12 24.90 35.62
N SER A 894 47.28 24.19 36.76
CA SER A 894 48.51 23.45 37.01
C SER A 894 48.69 22.32 35.97
N PRO A 895 49.93 21.84 35.73
CA PRO A 895 50.18 20.81 34.74
C PRO A 895 49.25 19.58 34.87
N ASP A 896 48.98 19.14 36.08
CA ASP A 896 48.12 17.98 36.37
C ASP A 896 46.65 18.28 36.09
N GLN A 897 46.18 19.47 36.43
CA GLN A 897 44.81 19.92 36.14
C GLN A 897 44.62 20.13 34.63
N PHE A 898 45.66 20.62 33.96
CA PHE A 898 45.62 20.84 32.54
C PHE A 898 45.52 19.51 31.74
N GLU A 899 46.28 18.50 32.21
CA GLU A 899 46.21 17.15 31.62
C GLU A 899 44.82 16.55 31.81
N GLN A 900 44.23 16.63 32.99
CA GLN A 900 42.87 16.15 33.26
C GLN A 900 41.84 16.90 32.42
N TRP A 901 42.00 18.21 32.26
CA TRP A 901 41.11 19.02 31.46
C TRP A 901 41.19 18.67 29.95
N ILE A 902 42.40 18.47 29.41
CA ILE A 902 42.60 18.02 28.05
C ILE A 902 41.91 16.66 27.79
N GLU A 903 42.05 15.74 28.76
CA GLU A 903 41.40 14.42 28.64
C GLU A 903 39.87 14.54 28.68
N GLN A 904 39.29 15.42 29.49
CA GLN A 904 37.86 15.72 29.53
C GLN A 904 37.40 16.36 28.22
N GLN A 905 38.12 17.35 27.71
CA GLN A 905 37.78 18.03 26.47
C GLN A 905 37.89 17.12 25.25
N ARG A 906 38.81 16.17 25.26
CA ARG A 906 38.91 15.13 24.29
C ARG A 906 37.65 14.24 24.19
N GLN A 907 37.04 13.96 25.35
CA GLN A 907 35.81 13.16 25.43
C GLN A 907 34.57 13.98 25.06
N ALA A 908 34.57 15.26 25.38
CA ALA A 908 33.46 16.18 25.17
C ALA A 908 33.38 16.75 23.74
N ASP A 909 34.49 16.73 22.96
CA ASP A 909 34.66 17.27 21.62
C ASP A 909 34.17 18.73 21.44
N GLU A 910 34.33 19.52 22.50
CA GLU A 910 33.92 20.95 22.52
C GLU A 910 34.90 21.83 21.78
N TYR A 911 36.21 21.53 21.84
CA TYR A 911 37.26 22.28 21.16
C TYR A 911 37.94 21.44 20.09
N SER A 912 38.28 22.03 18.94
CA SER A 912 38.96 21.31 17.87
C SER A 912 40.35 20.84 18.27
N ALA A 913 40.79 19.72 17.71
CA ALA A 913 42.15 19.18 17.96
C ALA A 913 43.27 20.22 17.68
N LYS A 914 43.05 21.09 16.69
CA LYS A 914 43.93 22.21 16.34
C LYS A 914 43.98 23.25 17.43
N GLN A 915 42.84 23.66 18.00
CA GLN A 915 42.77 24.62 19.12
C GLN A 915 43.46 24.08 20.37
N LEU A 916 43.22 22.81 20.71
CA LEU A 916 43.87 22.17 21.86
C LEU A 916 45.39 22.04 21.63
N THR A 917 45.81 21.67 20.42
CA THR A 917 47.23 21.58 20.04
C THR A 917 47.95 22.94 20.19
N ASN A 918 47.34 24.00 19.66
CA ASN A 918 47.85 25.36 19.78
C ASN A 918 47.91 25.83 21.20
N LEU A 919 46.90 25.57 22.02
CA LEU A 919 46.84 25.89 23.45
C LEU A 919 47.97 25.17 24.22
N ILE A 920 48.17 23.88 23.97
CA ILE A 920 49.26 23.09 24.56
C ILE A 920 50.63 23.69 24.18
N GLN A 921 50.81 24.10 22.93
CA GLN A 921 52.04 24.74 22.45
C GLN A 921 52.31 26.07 23.18
N CYS A 922 51.26 26.86 23.43
CA CYS A 922 51.35 28.14 24.13
C CYS A 922 51.62 28.01 25.65
N ILE A 923 50.98 27.06 26.32
CA ILE A 923 51.12 26.88 27.77
C ILE A 923 52.43 26.13 28.13
N CYS A 924 52.69 25.04 27.42
CA CYS A 924 53.81 24.15 27.72
C CYS A 924 55.13 24.54 27.01
N VAL A 925 55.43 25.82 26.91
CA VAL A 925 56.66 26.31 26.24
C VAL A 925 57.93 25.78 26.89
N SER A 926 57.99 25.74 28.22
CA SER A 926 59.16 25.37 29.01
C SER A 926 59.34 23.86 29.20
N ASP A 927 58.25 23.12 29.21
CA ASP A 927 58.26 21.68 29.48
C ASP A 927 57.99 20.84 28.20
N LYS A 928 59.09 20.41 27.60
CA LYS A 928 59.01 19.60 26.37
C LYS A 928 58.40 18.22 26.57
N ARG A 929 58.53 17.61 27.77
CA ARG A 929 58.00 16.25 28.02
C ARG A 929 56.48 16.28 28.18
N THR A 930 55.95 17.16 29.01
CA THR A 930 54.50 17.34 29.20
C THR A 930 53.87 17.76 27.90
N ARG A 931 54.48 18.68 27.15
CA ARG A 931 54.00 19.08 25.83
C ARG A 931 53.85 17.91 24.88
N GLN A 932 54.92 17.08 24.77
CA GLN A 932 54.91 15.93 23.86
C GLN A 932 53.85 14.87 24.30
N LYS A 933 53.72 14.63 25.61
CA LYS A 933 52.69 13.73 26.13
C LYS A 933 51.27 14.22 25.82
N LEU A 934 50.98 15.49 26.00
CA LEU A 934 49.66 16.07 25.75
C LEU A 934 49.35 16.12 24.23
N LEU A 935 50.33 16.41 23.40
CA LEU A 935 50.14 16.35 21.93
C LEU A 935 49.84 14.95 21.48
N GLN A 936 50.52 13.93 22.00
CA GLN A 936 50.17 12.53 21.71
C GLN A 936 48.76 12.13 22.18
N LEU A 937 48.29 12.67 23.30
CA LEU A 937 46.93 12.46 23.77
C LEU A 937 45.88 13.04 22.80
N VAL A 938 46.15 14.21 22.24
CA VAL A 938 45.28 14.86 21.24
C VAL A 938 45.40 14.21 19.86
N GLU A 939 46.62 13.86 19.43
CA GLU A 939 46.90 13.24 18.10
C GLU A 939 46.50 11.76 18.05
N GLY A 940 46.55 11.04 19.19
CA GLY A 940 46.17 9.62 19.25
C GLY A 940 44.77 9.31 18.81
N THR A 941 43.93 10.31 18.68
CA THR A 941 42.56 10.19 18.14
C THR A 941 42.53 10.23 16.60
N THR A 942 43.50 10.90 15.98
CA THR A 942 43.58 11.02 14.51
C THR A 942 44.19 9.78 13.83
N ALA A 943 44.98 9.00 14.59
CA ALA A 943 45.62 7.79 14.06
C ALA A 943 44.64 6.59 13.87
N ASN A 944 43.47 6.60 14.50
CA ASN A 944 42.44 5.56 14.30
C ASN A 944 41.53 5.85 13.10
N LEU A 945 41.68 6.99 12.43
CA LEU A 945 40.85 7.40 11.30
C LEU A 945 41.58 7.49 9.95
N SER A 946 42.88 7.18 9.92
CA SER A 946 43.65 7.21 8.66
C SER A 946 44.64 6.05 8.56
N THR A 947 44.30 5.05 7.80
CA THR A 947 45.28 4.10 7.25
C THR A 947 46.15 4.80 6.17
N PRO A 948 47.44 4.54 6.10
CA PRO A 948 48.35 5.30 5.25
C PRO A 948 48.38 4.74 3.81
N SER A 949 48.21 5.59 2.83
CA SER A 949 48.77 5.33 1.49
C SER A 949 49.67 6.45 1.04
N THR A 950 50.94 6.14 1.19
CA THR A 950 52.08 6.40 0.25
C THR A 950 52.08 7.61 -0.69
N THR A 951 53.13 8.40 -0.43
CA THR A 951 54.00 9.15 -1.33
C THR A 951 53.58 10.49 -1.92
N PRO A 952 54.53 11.42 -2.01
CA PRO A 952 54.27 12.83 -2.17
C PRO A 952 54.41 13.27 -3.65
N GLN A 953 53.43 14.03 -4.12
CA GLN A 953 53.62 14.89 -5.26
C GLN A 953 53.28 16.34 -4.91
N LYS A 954 54.31 17.17 -5.08
CA LYS A 954 54.19 18.63 -5.13
C LYS A 954 53.14 19.04 -6.18
N ASN A 955 52.26 19.95 -5.82
CA ASN A 955 51.89 21.07 -6.68
C ASN A 955 51.05 22.13 -5.92
N THR A 956 51.63 23.25 -5.72
CA THR A 956 51.24 24.65 -6.03
C THR A 956 49.78 25.02 -5.99
N TYR A 957 49.51 25.97 -5.05
CA TYR A 957 48.51 27.04 -5.09
C TYR A 957 47.05 26.69 -5.30
N ASN A 958 46.27 26.74 -4.21
CA ASN A 958 45.00 27.43 -4.23
C ASN A 958 44.63 27.90 -2.80
N SER A 959 44.67 29.20 -2.63
CA SER A 959 44.39 29.94 -1.39
C SER A 959 42.91 30.20 -1.19
N GLY A 960 42.11 29.12 -1.10
CA GLY A 960 40.65 29.28 -0.93
C GLY A 960 39.98 28.29 0.00
N SER A 961 40.66 27.24 0.42
CA SER A 961 40.01 26.14 1.14
C SER A 961 40.30 26.01 2.63
N ASN A 962 41.07 26.96 3.19
CA ASN A 962 41.49 26.84 4.60
C ASN A 962 40.54 27.50 5.64
N LEU A 963 39.42 28.10 5.21
CA LEU A 963 38.49 28.74 6.14
C LEU A 963 37.38 27.79 6.62
N ARG A 964 37.12 26.67 5.93
CA ARG A 964 36.08 25.72 6.33
C ARG A 964 36.42 24.88 7.57
N ASN A 965 37.68 24.86 8.01
CA ASN A 965 38.15 24.09 9.17
C ASN A 965 38.55 24.97 10.36
N VAL A 966 38.07 26.22 10.43
CA VAL A 966 38.59 27.18 11.42
C VAL A 966 37.55 27.50 12.50
N ILE A 967 36.25 27.18 12.30
CA ILE A 967 35.23 27.37 13.36
C ILE A 967 34.35 26.13 13.46
#